data_8d14191ca063bc8b44be888c74d69e78
#
_entry.id   8d14191ca063bc8b44be888c74d69e78
#
_cell.length_a   1.000
_cell.length_b   1.000
_cell.length_c   1.000
_cell.angle_alpha   90.00
_cell.angle_beta   90.00
_cell.angle_gamma   90.00
#
_symmetry.space_group_name_H-M   'P 1'
#
loop_
_entity.id
_entity.type
_entity.pdbx_description
1 polymer ?
#
loop_
_entity_poly.entity_id
_entity_poly.type
_entity_poly.pdbx_seq_one_letter_code
_entity_poly.pdbx_strand_id
1 'polypeptide(L)'
;MKKSIHILTGLTTLCWLMLMATSCSNTKYLAKGQTLYLGSKVKVTDTASKDKGYLEEILGDAIRPKPNKRIFGIRFKLTMYNWAGEPRSEKGLRKYIRDKIGEAPVLGESFNLKRNEQILLNKLQNNGYFYPVIISRREDDTLKKTTKGFFEIQAGKRYFMRNIDYLSGDTTALAAEIRNVADKSLLKKGNPYLLDAVMADRDRIDDYLKNTGYYYFSPDYLIAKVDTGTNTDSIDVYMQLKSDLMPPKTFQQYRIKDIYVNTNYVARSNTDSTAANRRRNMDTIPYEHYSVIQRRENFRPVLFKTAIQQKPGDLYSKRKQNLTLNRLVSLNAFKFIKSELTDTYDSTGLPLLTALYNLTPAPSKALSFETAAFSQNDSRVGSRLSVGWKHRNIFKGAEQLEIKLSGGFEMQYGGAQKRPNLYQIGLETNLSVPRLLFGSLFNVSTTSAFVPRSYVKLGYNYYLSETTYRLNTFNFGLGYQWKESINKEHKLYPVNVTFVRTDTFNNASDFYINNIIFNGIIIGPTYQFTYNSQIAGRKDVNFFFDGLLDLSGNILGLAQKTDLSKEPEKIFGNPYAQYVKMQTDFRVYKTFGKENMWANRLFLGAGYAYGNSYKMPNIKQFFAGGASSLRGFRSRFLGPGSFHTSKSTTNFLELLGDIKMEANTEFRTPLYSTWLKGAVFVDAGNIWLLRDDPTMPGGVFTKNFVRDIAVSGGLGLRFDFSILVLRLDFGMPLRKPWMDPGEKWVINRIDFGSKSWRQENIVFNLAIGYPF
;
A
#
# COMPACT_ATOMS: atom_id res chain seq x y z
N MET A 1 -44.33 -10.10 -14.72
CA MET A 1 -43.91 -10.71 -16.00
C MET A 1 -43.12 -9.79 -16.93
N LYS A 2 -43.56 -8.55 -17.25
CA LYS A 2 -42.82 -7.68 -18.21
C LYS A 2 -41.36 -7.36 -17.85
N LYS A 3 -40.96 -7.15 -16.57
CA LYS A 3 -39.58 -6.88 -16.17
C LYS A 3 -38.62 -8.10 -16.24
N SER A 4 -39.15 -9.32 -16.08
CA SER A 4 -38.35 -10.55 -16.22
C SER A 4 -38.01 -10.86 -17.69
N ILE A 5 -38.86 -10.44 -18.61
CA ILE A 5 -38.63 -10.58 -20.06
C ILE A 5 -37.48 -9.66 -20.50
N HIS A 6 -37.38 -8.43 -19.99
CA HIS A 6 -36.28 -7.51 -20.33
C HIS A 6 -34.92 -7.93 -19.78
N ILE A 7 -34.86 -8.62 -18.64
CA ILE A 7 -33.60 -9.19 -18.12
C ILE A 7 -33.19 -10.42 -18.93
N LEU A 8 -34.13 -11.25 -19.31
CA LEU A 8 -33.88 -12.43 -20.15
C LEU A 8 -33.46 -12.04 -21.58
N THR A 9 -34.10 -11.00 -22.16
CA THR A 9 -33.70 -10.43 -23.44
C THR A 9 -32.36 -9.71 -23.36
N GLY A 10 -32.00 -9.05 -22.26
CA GLY A 10 -30.68 -8.49 -22.02
C GLY A 10 -29.57 -9.54 -21.89
N LEU A 11 -29.84 -10.64 -21.19
CA LEU A 11 -28.90 -11.78 -21.11
C LEU A 11 -28.76 -12.52 -22.43
N THR A 12 -29.86 -12.72 -23.19
CA THR A 12 -29.80 -13.36 -24.49
C THR A 12 -29.13 -12.48 -25.56
N THR A 13 -29.32 -11.15 -25.51
CA THR A 13 -28.57 -10.23 -26.38
C THR A 13 -27.10 -10.17 -26.00
N LEU A 14 -26.74 -10.24 -24.73
CA LEU A 14 -25.34 -10.32 -24.28
C LEU A 14 -24.68 -11.66 -24.69
N CYS A 15 -25.37 -12.77 -24.55
CA CYS A 15 -24.94 -14.08 -25.08
C CYS A 15 -24.82 -14.09 -26.61
N TRP A 16 -25.76 -13.47 -27.31
CA TRP A 16 -25.71 -13.34 -28.77
C TRP A 16 -24.55 -12.46 -29.26
N LEU A 17 -24.28 -11.33 -28.54
CA LEU A 17 -23.11 -10.51 -28.77
C LEU A 17 -21.78 -11.26 -28.47
N MET A 18 -21.74 -12.10 -27.45
CA MET A 18 -20.60 -12.96 -27.16
C MET A 18 -20.41 -14.05 -28.22
N LEU A 19 -21.48 -14.64 -28.75
CA LEU A 19 -21.44 -15.64 -29.83
C LEU A 19 -21.02 -15.02 -31.17
N MET A 20 -21.46 -13.80 -31.46
CA MET A 20 -21.02 -13.07 -32.67
C MET A 20 -19.52 -12.70 -32.60
N ALA A 21 -18.95 -12.50 -31.42
CA ALA A 21 -17.53 -12.20 -31.22
C ALA A 21 -16.61 -13.40 -31.46
N THR A 22 -17.12 -14.63 -31.43
CA THR A 22 -16.33 -15.86 -31.70
C THR A 22 -16.09 -16.13 -33.18
N SER A 23 -16.85 -15.51 -34.10
CA SER A 23 -16.76 -15.70 -35.56
C SER A 23 -15.69 -14.84 -36.25
N CYS A 24 -15.09 -13.85 -35.60
CA CYS A 24 -14.07 -13.01 -36.24
C CYS A 24 -12.68 -13.64 -36.17
N SER A 25 -12.25 -14.28 -37.25
CA SER A 25 -10.85 -14.70 -37.42
C SER A 25 -9.92 -13.48 -37.43
N ASN A 26 -9.13 -13.28 -36.37
CA ASN A 26 -8.15 -12.21 -36.29
C ASN A 26 -7.01 -12.30 -37.31
N THR A 27 -6.93 -13.42 -38.02
CA THR A 27 -5.95 -13.67 -39.07
C THR A 27 -6.39 -13.13 -40.46
N LYS A 28 -7.67 -12.71 -40.61
CA LYS A 28 -8.21 -12.13 -41.86
C LYS A 28 -7.49 -10.84 -42.27
N TYR A 29 -7.01 -10.08 -41.30
CA TYR A 29 -6.37 -8.77 -41.50
C TYR A 29 -4.87 -8.85 -41.76
N LEU A 30 -4.27 -10.05 -41.75
CA LEU A 30 -2.86 -10.26 -42.05
C LEU A 30 -2.59 -10.23 -43.56
N ALA A 31 -1.46 -9.61 -43.91
CA ALA A 31 -1.00 -9.59 -45.30
C ALA A 31 -0.74 -11.01 -45.86
N LYS A 32 -0.62 -11.15 -47.17
CA LYS A 32 -0.27 -12.43 -47.82
C LYS A 32 1.13 -12.86 -47.31
N GLY A 33 1.24 -14.11 -46.89
CA GLY A 33 2.49 -14.67 -46.35
C GLY A 33 2.71 -14.46 -44.84
N GLN A 34 1.98 -13.53 -44.21
CA GLN A 34 2.11 -13.31 -42.75
C GLN A 34 1.27 -14.30 -41.96
N THR A 35 1.81 -14.70 -40.80
CA THR A 35 1.12 -15.56 -39.82
C THR A 35 1.04 -14.90 -38.46
N LEU A 36 -0.01 -15.23 -37.70
CA LEU A 36 -0.18 -14.77 -36.31
C LEU A 36 0.50 -15.75 -35.38
N TYR A 37 1.41 -15.24 -34.54
CA TYR A 37 2.05 -16.05 -33.52
C TYR A 37 1.08 -16.36 -32.37
N LEU A 38 0.82 -17.65 -32.14
CA LEU A 38 -0.12 -18.13 -31.14
C LEU A 38 0.53 -18.41 -29.77
N GLY A 39 1.85 -18.38 -29.71
CA GLY A 39 2.65 -18.75 -28.55
C GLY A 39 3.42 -20.05 -28.76
N SER A 40 4.23 -20.39 -27.77
CA SER A 40 4.99 -21.64 -27.76
C SER A 40 4.61 -22.51 -26.58
N LYS A 41 4.74 -23.84 -26.75
CA LYS A 41 4.62 -24.83 -25.69
C LYS A 41 6.02 -25.31 -25.30
N VAL A 42 6.27 -25.35 -24.00
CA VAL A 42 7.47 -25.94 -23.41
C VAL A 42 7.03 -27.21 -22.68
N LYS A 43 7.75 -28.29 -22.93
CA LYS A 43 7.54 -29.58 -22.28
C LYS A 43 8.89 -30.07 -21.79
N VAL A 44 9.03 -30.28 -20.50
CA VAL A 44 10.18 -30.92 -19.90
C VAL A 44 9.93 -32.43 -19.92
N THR A 45 10.79 -33.18 -20.58
CA THR A 45 10.62 -34.63 -20.80
C THR A 45 11.41 -35.47 -19.81
N ASP A 46 12.32 -34.84 -19.06
CA ASP A 46 13.16 -35.52 -18.09
C ASP A 46 12.34 -35.91 -16.85
N THR A 47 12.32 -37.22 -16.55
CA THR A 47 11.62 -37.78 -15.40
C THR A 47 12.35 -37.60 -14.08
N ALA A 48 13.65 -37.33 -14.11
CA ALA A 48 14.49 -37.10 -12.93
C ALA A 48 14.30 -35.73 -12.28
N SER A 49 13.66 -34.77 -12.95
CA SER A 49 13.43 -33.43 -12.41
C SER A 49 12.23 -33.39 -11.49
N LYS A 50 12.47 -33.27 -10.18
CA LYS A 50 11.42 -33.05 -9.16
C LYS A 50 10.68 -31.72 -9.39
N ASP A 51 11.27 -30.78 -10.12
CA ASP A 51 10.79 -29.40 -10.32
C ASP A 51 10.16 -29.20 -11.72
N LYS A 52 9.69 -30.28 -12.37
CA LYS A 52 9.18 -30.23 -13.77
C LYS A 52 8.20 -29.10 -14.02
N GLY A 53 7.15 -28.96 -13.19
CA GLY A 53 6.13 -27.93 -13.38
C GLY A 53 6.71 -26.51 -13.23
N TYR A 54 7.60 -26.32 -12.29
CA TYR A 54 8.29 -25.04 -12.10
C TYR A 54 9.17 -24.67 -13.29
N LEU A 55 9.93 -25.66 -13.84
CA LEU A 55 10.75 -25.45 -15.01
C LEU A 55 9.91 -25.11 -16.25
N GLU A 56 8.85 -25.84 -16.53
CA GLU A 56 7.94 -25.57 -17.65
C GLU A 56 7.36 -24.13 -17.57
N GLU A 57 7.06 -23.67 -16.36
CA GLU A 57 6.54 -22.32 -16.11
C GLU A 57 7.58 -21.25 -16.38
N ILE A 58 8.76 -21.30 -15.75
CA ILE A 58 9.81 -20.28 -15.91
C ILE A 58 10.37 -20.22 -17.33
N LEU A 59 10.47 -21.38 -18.00
CA LEU A 59 10.94 -21.48 -19.36
C LEU A 59 9.86 -20.97 -20.35
N GLY A 60 8.59 -21.30 -20.15
CA GLY A 60 7.51 -20.76 -20.94
C GLY A 60 7.39 -19.25 -20.83
N ASP A 61 7.68 -18.71 -19.64
CA ASP A 61 7.71 -17.26 -19.42
C ASP A 61 8.92 -16.56 -20.07
N ALA A 62 10.00 -17.26 -20.33
CA ALA A 62 11.20 -16.71 -20.94
C ALA A 62 11.09 -16.51 -22.46
N ILE A 63 10.21 -17.25 -23.16
CA ILE A 63 10.06 -17.19 -24.61
C ILE A 63 9.61 -15.81 -25.11
N ARG A 64 10.22 -15.37 -26.23
CA ARG A 64 9.93 -14.07 -26.88
C ARG A 64 9.71 -14.27 -28.39
N PRO A 65 8.79 -13.49 -29.02
CA PRO A 65 7.88 -12.55 -28.37
C PRO A 65 6.75 -13.26 -27.59
N LYS A 66 6.08 -12.54 -26.69
CA LYS A 66 4.85 -13.05 -26.06
C LYS A 66 3.70 -12.96 -27.06
N PRO A 67 2.81 -13.96 -27.18
CA PRO A 67 1.65 -13.88 -28.07
C PRO A 67 0.64 -12.83 -27.58
N ASN A 68 -0.20 -12.33 -28.48
CA ASN A 68 -1.29 -11.44 -28.11
C ASN A 68 -2.17 -12.05 -27.00
N LYS A 69 -2.44 -11.27 -25.94
CA LYS A 69 -3.16 -11.72 -24.76
C LYS A 69 -4.59 -12.19 -25.11
N ARG A 70 -4.98 -13.32 -24.53
CA ARG A 70 -6.36 -13.85 -24.63
C ARG A 70 -7.16 -13.44 -23.43
N ILE A 71 -8.43 -13.10 -23.66
CA ILE A 71 -9.44 -12.69 -22.68
C ILE A 71 -10.65 -13.57 -22.93
N PHE A 72 -11.04 -14.44 -21.98
CA PHE A 72 -12.09 -15.46 -22.17
C PHE A 72 -11.91 -16.27 -23.50
N GLY A 73 -10.66 -16.65 -23.81
CA GLY A 73 -10.33 -17.36 -25.05
C GLY A 73 -10.22 -16.47 -26.30
N ILE A 74 -10.66 -15.22 -26.26
CA ILE A 74 -10.67 -14.26 -27.36
C ILE A 74 -9.49 -13.29 -27.23
N ARG A 75 -8.84 -12.91 -28.33
CA ARG A 75 -7.81 -11.87 -28.39
C ARG A 75 -8.44 -10.49 -28.49
N PHE A 76 -9.15 -10.06 -27.42
CA PHE A 76 -9.94 -8.83 -27.42
C PHE A 76 -9.16 -7.60 -27.89
N LYS A 77 -7.95 -7.39 -27.35
CA LYS A 77 -7.12 -6.24 -27.74
C LYS A 77 -6.72 -6.27 -29.22
N LEU A 78 -6.39 -7.45 -29.73
CA LEU A 78 -6.11 -7.63 -31.16
C LEU A 78 -7.37 -7.39 -32.02
N THR A 79 -8.54 -7.86 -31.55
CA THR A 79 -9.81 -7.58 -32.20
C THR A 79 -10.11 -6.08 -32.22
N MET A 80 -9.86 -5.35 -31.15
CA MET A 80 -10.02 -3.89 -31.09
C MET A 80 -9.06 -3.17 -32.05
N TYR A 81 -7.80 -3.62 -32.12
CA TYR A 81 -6.81 -3.10 -33.07
C TYR A 81 -7.28 -3.28 -34.52
N ASN A 82 -7.72 -4.48 -34.87
CA ASN A 82 -8.19 -4.80 -36.20
C ASN A 82 -9.49 -4.07 -36.54
N TRP A 83 -10.42 -3.92 -35.60
CA TRP A 83 -11.68 -3.19 -35.78
C TRP A 83 -11.46 -1.69 -36.00
N ALA A 84 -10.50 -1.07 -35.28
CA ALA A 84 -10.17 0.32 -35.46
C ALA A 84 -9.57 0.62 -36.85
N GLY A 85 -8.91 -0.39 -37.48
CA GLY A 85 -8.29 -0.26 -38.79
C GLY A 85 -7.20 0.81 -38.85
N GLU A 86 -6.86 1.29 -40.03
CA GLU A 86 -5.92 2.41 -40.17
C GLU A 86 -6.64 3.73 -39.94
N PRO A 87 -6.16 4.53 -38.92
CA PRO A 87 -6.77 5.81 -38.62
C PRO A 87 -6.48 6.82 -39.74
N ARG A 88 -7.52 7.48 -40.22
CA ARG A 88 -7.38 8.55 -41.23
C ARG A 88 -6.83 9.87 -40.66
N SER A 89 -6.74 10.01 -39.36
CA SER A 89 -6.31 11.23 -38.68
C SER A 89 -5.42 10.89 -37.46
N GLU A 90 -4.42 11.73 -37.19
CA GLU A 90 -3.55 11.57 -36.02
C GLU A 90 -4.25 11.87 -34.67
N LYS A 91 -5.40 12.51 -34.69
CA LYS A 91 -6.25 12.78 -33.53
C LYS A 91 -7.65 12.23 -33.79
N GLY A 92 -8.12 11.30 -32.97
CA GLY A 92 -9.47 10.76 -33.10
C GLY A 92 -9.71 9.46 -32.33
N LEU A 93 -10.98 9.10 -32.15
CA LEU A 93 -11.41 7.93 -31.40
C LEU A 93 -10.83 6.61 -31.95
N ARG A 94 -10.75 6.46 -33.28
CA ARG A 94 -10.18 5.27 -33.89
C ARG A 94 -8.70 5.10 -33.59
N LYS A 95 -7.90 6.19 -33.63
CA LYS A 95 -6.49 6.16 -33.23
C LYS A 95 -6.35 5.83 -31.74
N TYR A 96 -7.16 6.43 -30.90
CA TYR A 96 -7.17 6.11 -29.46
C TYR A 96 -7.48 4.63 -29.21
N ILE A 97 -8.48 4.07 -29.87
CA ILE A 97 -8.84 2.64 -29.74
C ILE A 97 -7.69 1.76 -30.22
N ARG A 98 -7.07 2.08 -31.38
CA ARG A 98 -5.98 1.30 -31.95
C ARG A 98 -4.73 1.32 -31.06
N ASP A 99 -4.28 2.51 -30.62
CA ASP A 99 -2.98 2.69 -29.98
C ASP A 99 -3.03 2.53 -28.45
N LYS A 100 -4.17 2.79 -27.80
CA LYS A 100 -4.31 2.73 -26.34
C LYS A 100 -5.07 1.50 -25.85
N ILE A 101 -6.06 1.02 -26.59
CA ILE A 101 -6.88 -0.13 -26.22
C ILE A 101 -6.43 -1.36 -26.99
N GLY A 102 -6.15 -1.21 -28.29
CA GLY A 102 -5.72 -2.25 -29.18
C GLY A 102 -4.30 -2.74 -28.92
N GLU A 103 -3.98 -3.89 -29.44
CA GLU A 103 -2.65 -4.50 -29.47
C GLU A 103 -2.37 -5.02 -30.88
N ALA A 104 -1.29 -4.56 -31.50
CA ALA A 104 -0.90 -4.99 -32.83
C ALA A 104 -0.69 -6.51 -32.88
N PRO A 105 -0.93 -7.17 -34.05
CA PRO A 105 -0.70 -8.59 -34.21
C PRO A 105 0.79 -8.92 -34.00
N VAL A 106 1.07 -9.90 -33.17
CA VAL A 106 2.42 -10.46 -33.04
C VAL A 106 2.61 -11.46 -34.18
N LEU A 107 3.47 -11.11 -35.14
CA LEU A 107 3.68 -11.88 -36.35
C LEU A 107 4.57 -13.10 -36.10
N GLY A 108 4.30 -14.21 -36.79
CA GLY A 108 5.10 -15.42 -36.74
C GLY A 108 6.54 -15.21 -37.25
N GLU A 109 6.77 -14.22 -38.12
CA GLU A 109 8.09 -13.83 -38.61
C GLU A 109 8.99 -13.27 -37.50
N SER A 110 8.38 -12.62 -36.48
CA SER A 110 9.11 -12.09 -35.32
C SER A 110 9.54 -13.19 -34.35
N PHE A 111 9.01 -14.40 -34.49
CA PHE A 111 9.39 -15.55 -33.67
C PHE A 111 10.63 -16.26 -34.24
N ASN A 112 11.75 -16.06 -33.58
CA ASN A 112 13.03 -16.69 -33.96
C ASN A 112 13.30 -17.90 -33.05
N LEU A 113 13.36 -19.10 -33.65
CA LEU A 113 13.53 -20.35 -32.92
C LEU A 113 14.88 -20.44 -32.23
N LYS A 114 16.00 -20.20 -32.94
CA LYS A 114 17.36 -20.27 -32.42
C LYS A 114 17.59 -19.28 -31.26
N ARG A 115 17.06 -18.05 -31.38
CA ARG A 115 17.14 -17.06 -30.31
C ARG A 115 16.44 -17.55 -29.04
N ASN A 116 15.28 -18.19 -29.19
CA ASN A 116 14.55 -18.73 -28.03
C ASN A 116 15.25 -19.96 -27.45
N GLU A 117 15.86 -20.83 -28.24
CA GLU A 117 16.73 -21.92 -27.74
C GLU A 117 17.82 -21.36 -26.83
N GLN A 118 18.52 -20.31 -27.28
CA GLN A 118 19.58 -19.69 -26.50
C GLN A 118 19.06 -19.05 -25.21
N ILE A 119 17.89 -18.42 -25.23
CA ILE A 119 17.22 -17.88 -24.04
C ILE A 119 16.89 -19.00 -23.03
N LEU A 120 16.36 -20.12 -23.54
CA LEU A 120 16.01 -21.26 -22.70
C LEU A 120 17.26 -21.94 -22.13
N LEU A 121 18.31 -22.12 -22.94
CA LEU A 121 19.61 -22.64 -22.50
C LEU A 121 20.19 -21.80 -21.37
N ASN A 122 20.30 -20.49 -21.58
CA ASN A 122 20.81 -19.58 -20.56
C ASN A 122 19.97 -19.63 -19.28
N LYS A 123 18.63 -19.70 -19.42
CA LYS A 123 17.73 -19.78 -18.27
C LYS A 123 17.91 -21.06 -17.47
N LEU A 124 18.14 -22.20 -18.14
CA LEU A 124 18.44 -23.49 -17.50
C LEU A 124 19.80 -23.47 -16.80
N GLN A 125 20.85 -22.98 -17.47
CA GLN A 125 22.19 -22.83 -16.87
C GLN A 125 22.18 -21.93 -15.64
N ASN A 126 21.47 -20.82 -15.71
CA ASN A 126 21.30 -19.90 -14.58
C ASN A 126 20.58 -20.53 -13.37
N ASN A 127 19.86 -21.64 -13.59
CA ASN A 127 19.18 -22.41 -12.54
C ASN A 127 19.90 -23.71 -12.16
N GLY A 128 21.15 -23.92 -12.61
CA GLY A 128 21.99 -25.04 -12.23
C GLY A 128 21.84 -26.26 -13.13
N TYR A 129 21.22 -26.15 -14.29
CA TYR A 129 21.14 -27.19 -15.31
C TYR A 129 22.12 -26.86 -16.45
N PHE A 130 23.40 -27.29 -16.33
CA PHE A 130 24.45 -26.82 -17.22
C PHE A 130 24.50 -27.51 -18.59
N TYR A 131 23.99 -28.73 -18.72
CA TYR A 131 24.06 -29.55 -19.93
C TYR A 131 22.64 -29.99 -20.41
N PRO A 132 21.69 -29.05 -20.62
CA PRO A 132 20.39 -29.42 -21.10
C PRO A 132 20.43 -29.69 -22.60
N VAL A 133 19.53 -30.58 -23.06
CA VAL A 133 19.28 -30.82 -24.50
C VAL A 133 17.92 -30.19 -24.83
N ILE A 134 17.91 -29.30 -25.84
CA ILE A 134 16.70 -28.60 -26.30
C ILE A 134 16.42 -29.00 -27.73
N ILE A 135 15.28 -29.62 -27.97
CA ILE A 135 14.76 -29.94 -29.29
C ILE A 135 13.62 -28.96 -29.55
N SER A 136 13.73 -28.19 -30.61
CA SER A 136 12.76 -27.18 -30.96
C SER A 136 12.18 -27.40 -32.35
N ARG A 137 10.91 -27.05 -32.52
CA ARG A 137 10.26 -27.06 -33.85
C ARG A 137 9.30 -25.90 -33.96
N ARG A 138 9.16 -25.43 -35.19
CA ARG A 138 8.20 -24.41 -35.57
C ARG A 138 7.14 -25.06 -36.47
N GLU A 139 5.88 -24.76 -36.17
CA GLU A 139 4.75 -25.20 -36.99
C GLU A 139 4.02 -23.99 -37.55
N ASP A 140 3.98 -23.89 -38.88
CA ASP A 140 3.26 -22.86 -39.61
C ASP A 140 2.04 -23.49 -40.29
N ASP A 141 0.84 -23.06 -39.91
CA ASP A 141 -0.42 -23.42 -40.57
C ASP A 141 -0.78 -22.33 -41.59
N THR A 142 -0.49 -22.58 -42.84
CA THR A 142 -0.71 -21.62 -43.92
C THR A 142 -2.19 -21.38 -44.21
N LEU A 143 -3.07 -22.36 -43.96
CA LEU A 143 -4.51 -22.23 -44.15
C LEU A 143 -5.12 -21.32 -43.08
N LYS A 144 -4.73 -21.49 -41.83
CA LYS A 144 -5.20 -20.67 -40.70
C LYS A 144 -4.35 -19.42 -40.49
N LYS A 145 -3.28 -19.25 -41.24
CA LYS A 145 -2.28 -18.16 -41.07
C LYS A 145 -1.78 -18.05 -39.63
N THR A 146 -1.30 -19.15 -39.05
CA THR A 146 -0.86 -19.17 -37.66
C THR A 146 0.49 -19.86 -37.48
N THR A 147 1.29 -19.37 -36.53
CA THR A 147 2.59 -19.95 -36.15
C THR A 147 2.56 -20.37 -34.68
N LYS A 148 3.13 -21.54 -34.40
CA LYS A 148 3.36 -22.07 -33.05
C LYS A 148 4.80 -22.53 -32.91
N GLY A 149 5.40 -22.35 -31.72
CA GLY A 149 6.66 -22.94 -31.32
C GLY A 149 6.45 -24.13 -30.40
N PHE A 150 7.34 -25.11 -30.48
CA PHE A 150 7.39 -26.25 -29.57
C PHE A 150 8.83 -26.44 -29.11
N PHE A 151 9.01 -26.61 -27.80
CA PHE A 151 10.31 -26.87 -27.19
C PHE A 151 10.17 -28.10 -26.30
N GLU A 152 10.90 -29.15 -26.62
CA GLU A 152 11.05 -30.34 -25.79
C GLU A 152 12.43 -30.29 -25.15
N ILE A 153 12.47 -30.34 -23.82
CA ILE A 153 13.66 -30.05 -23.04
C ILE A 153 13.96 -31.24 -22.14
N GLN A 154 15.17 -31.76 -22.26
CA GLN A 154 15.78 -32.64 -21.30
C GLN A 154 16.73 -31.79 -20.45
N ALA A 155 16.27 -31.42 -19.23
CA ALA A 155 17.01 -30.52 -18.36
C ALA A 155 18.33 -31.11 -17.84
N GLY A 156 18.38 -32.44 -17.74
CA GLY A 156 19.51 -33.14 -17.16
C GLY A 156 19.54 -33.03 -15.63
N LYS A 157 20.72 -33.27 -15.07
CA LYS A 157 20.92 -33.16 -13.61
C LYS A 157 21.06 -31.72 -13.17
N ARG A 158 20.48 -31.42 -11.99
CA ARG A 158 20.67 -30.13 -11.34
C ARG A 158 21.91 -30.18 -10.46
N TYR A 159 22.77 -29.18 -10.57
CA TYR A 159 24.02 -29.08 -9.83
C TYR A 159 23.86 -28.35 -8.50
N PHE A 160 24.56 -28.87 -7.47
CA PHE A 160 24.55 -28.34 -6.11
C PHE A 160 25.91 -27.85 -5.71
N MET A 161 26.02 -26.78 -4.94
CA MET A 161 27.28 -26.18 -4.49
C MET A 161 27.93 -27.09 -3.44
N ARG A 162 29.10 -27.63 -3.78
CA ARG A 162 29.95 -28.46 -2.91
C ARG A 162 30.89 -27.62 -2.07
N ASN A 163 31.64 -26.72 -2.74
CA ASN A 163 32.57 -25.81 -2.10
C ASN A 163 32.36 -24.38 -2.61
N ILE A 164 32.58 -23.40 -1.73
CA ILE A 164 32.50 -21.99 -2.06
C ILE A 164 33.76 -21.33 -1.50
N ASP A 165 34.58 -20.80 -2.38
CA ASP A 165 35.84 -20.16 -2.04
C ASP A 165 35.76 -18.65 -2.30
N TYR A 166 36.20 -17.86 -1.34
CA TYR A 166 36.25 -16.40 -1.42
C TYR A 166 37.70 -15.94 -1.45
N LEU A 167 38.25 -15.81 -2.67
CA LEU A 167 39.56 -15.16 -2.88
C LEU A 167 40.70 -15.84 -2.10
N SER A 168 40.68 -17.16 -2.00
CA SER A 168 41.84 -17.87 -1.43
C SER A 168 43.07 -17.62 -2.31
N GLY A 169 44.19 -17.22 -1.65
CA GLY A 169 45.43 -16.87 -2.34
C GLY A 169 45.59 -15.37 -2.70
N ASP A 170 44.53 -14.54 -2.61
CA ASP A 170 44.67 -13.09 -2.78
C ASP A 170 45.04 -12.44 -1.43
N THR A 171 46.18 -11.75 -1.39
CA THR A 171 46.75 -11.13 -0.17
C THR A 171 46.38 -9.66 -0.01
N THR A 172 45.58 -9.09 -0.91
CA THR A 172 45.19 -7.68 -0.84
C THR A 172 44.31 -7.40 0.38
N ALA A 173 44.38 -6.18 0.91
CA ALA A 173 43.50 -5.74 2.02
C ALA A 173 42.04 -5.84 1.64
N LEU A 174 41.70 -5.54 0.39
CA LEU A 174 40.33 -5.67 -0.14
C LEU A 174 39.84 -7.13 -0.08
N ALA A 175 40.68 -8.09 -0.48
CA ALA A 175 40.37 -9.52 -0.41
C ALA A 175 40.19 -10.00 1.05
N ALA A 176 41.00 -9.49 1.97
CA ALA A 176 40.87 -9.78 3.39
C ALA A 176 39.48 -9.30 3.92
N GLU A 177 39.06 -8.09 3.55
CA GLU A 177 37.72 -7.56 3.93
C GLU A 177 36.59 -8.41 3.32
N ILE A 178 36.72 -8.91 2.11
CA ILE A 178 35.70 -9.78 1.50
C ILE A 178 35.62 -11.11 2.26
N ARG A 179 36.79 -11.70 2.64
CA ARG A 179 36.84 -12.94 3.44
C ARG A 179 36.18 -12.76 4.81
N ASN A 180 36.36 -11.61 5.47
CA ASN A 180 35.76 -11.30 6.77
C ASN A 180 34.22 -11.38 6.78
N VAL A 181 33.57 -11.31 5.62
CA VAL A 181 32.11 -11.41 5.48
C VAL A 181 31.65 -12.65 4.72
N ALA A 182 32.52 -13.59 4.45
CA ALA A 182 32.21 -14.83 3.74
C ALA A 182 31.24 -15.73 4.55
N ASP A 183 31.29 -15.69 5.88
CA ASP A 183 30.37 -16.38 6.79
C ASP A 183 28.90 -15.97 6.60
N LYS A 184 28.67 -14.71 6.21
CA LYS A 184 27.35 -14.13 5.92
C LYS A 184 26.89 -14.33 4.48
N SER A 185 27.59 -15.16 3.71
CA SER A 185 27.24 -15.45 2.32
C SER A 185 25.82 -15.99 2.16
N LEU A 186 25.16 -15.56 1.08
CA LEU A 186 23.88 -16.11 0.63
C LEU A 186 24.04 -17.47 -0.06
N LEU A 187 25.28 -17.78 -0.50
CA LEU A 187 25.64 -19.08 -1.06
C LEU A 187 25.88 -20.06 0.08
N LYS A 188 25.25 -21.23 0.04
CA LYS A 188 25.39 -22.27 1.07
C LYS A 188 25.74 -23.61 0.43
N LYS A 189 26.67 -24.35 1.03
CA LYS A 189 26.98 -25.73 0.63
C LYS A 189 25.72 -26.58 0.64
N GLY A 190 25.54 -27.43 -0.35
CA GLY A 190 24.37 -28.29 -0.50
C GLY A 190 23.14 -27.63 -1.14
N ASN A 191 23.14 -26.31 -1.31
CA ASN A 191 22.07 -25.63 -2.05
C ASN A 191 22.28 -25.75 -3.57
N PRO A 192 21.21 -25.77 -4.37
CA PRO A 192 21.32 -25.75 -5.81
C PRO A 192 21.98 -24.44 -6.29
N TYR A 193 22.75 -24.54 -7.38
CA TYR A 193 23.28 -23.35 -8.01
C TYR A 193 22.16 -22.49 -8.60
N LEU A 194 22.22 -21.20 -8.27
CA LEU A 194 21.34 -20.17 -8.82
C LEU A 194 22.19 -18.93 -9.11
N LEU A 195 22.20 -18.48 -10.35
CA LEU A 195 22.92 -17.26 -10.73
C LEU A 195 22.39 -16.03 -9.97
N ASP A 196 21.08 -15.96 -9.73
CA ASP A 196 20.47 -14.87 -8.95
C ASP A 196 21.02 -14.81 -7.51
N ALA A 197 21.31 -15.97 -6.89
CA ALA A 197 21.95 -16.02 -5.57
C ALA A 197 23.41 -15.53 -5.60
N VAL A 198 24.14 -15.89 -6.65
CA VAL A 198 25.52 -15.40 -6.86
C VAL A 198 25.53 -13.87 -7.06
N MET A 199 24.63 -13.35 -7.87
CA MET A 199 24.50 -11.90 -8.07
C MET A 199 24.12 -11.18 -6.78
N ALA A 200 23.16 -11.71 -6.03
CA ALA A 200 22.77 -11.15 -4.74
C ALA A 200 23.90 -11.17 -3.70
N ASP A 201 24.75 -12.20 -3.72
CA ASP A 201 25.92 -12.25 -2.84
C ASP A 201 27.01 -11.24 -3.24
N ARG A 202 27.23 -11.04 -4.54
CA ARG A 202 28.09 -9.95 -5.05
C ARG A 202 27.59 -8.57 -4.63
N ASP A 203 26.28 -8.34 -4.72
CA ASP A 203 25.66 -7.08 -4.27
C ASP A 203 25.80 -6.90 -2.75
N ARG A 204 25.66 -7.97 -1.96
CA ARG A 204 25.91 -7.97 -0.51
C ARG A 204 27.34 -7.56 -0.17
N ILE A 205 28.34 -8.10 -0.90
CA ILE A 205 29.75 -7.75 -0.74
C ILE A 205 29.98 -6.27 -1.12
N ASP A 206 29.41 -5.80 -2.23
CA ASP A 206 29.47 -4.38 -2.64
C ASP A 206 28.91 -3.46 -1.54
N ASP A 207 27.74 -3.80 -1.00
CA ASP A 207 27.12 -3.02 0.06
C ASP A 207 27.97 -2.98 1.33
N TYR A 208 28.62 -4.09 1.68
CA TYR A 208 29.54 -4.13 2.82
C TYR A 208 30.77 -3.26 2.57
N LEU A 209 31.46 -3.44 1.47
CA LEU A 209 32.67 -2.70 1.12
C LEU A 209 32.42 -1.21 1.00
N LYS A 210 31.31 -0.80 0.39
CA LYS A 210 30.91 0.62 0.33
C LYS A 210 30.52 1.18 1.70
N ASN A 211 30.16 0.36 2.65
CA ASN A 211 29.91 0.81 4.02
C ASN A 211 31.16 0.89 4.88
N THR A 212 32.27 0.29 4.41
CA THR A 212 33.59 0.34 5.07
C THR A 212 34.59 1.21 4.33
N GLY A 213 34.14 2.07 3.42
CA GLY A 213 34.98 3.10 2.79
C GLY A 213 35.38 2.85 1.35
N TYR A 214 35.17 1.68 0.76
CA TYR A 214 35.55 1.37 -0.63
C TYR A 214 34.55 1.96 -1.63
N TYR A 215 34.59 3.27 -1.81
CA TYR A 215 33.63 4.02 -2.62
C TYR A 215 33.57 3.57 -4.08
N TYR A 216 34.74 3.30 -4.70
CA TYR A 216 34.85 2.95 -6.12
C TYR A 216 34.66 1.45 -6.41
N PHE A 217 34.44 0.63 -5.40
CA PHE A 217 34.18 -0.79 -5.64
C PHE A 217 32.86 -0.97 -6.42
N SER A 218 32.78 -2.01 -7.24
CA SER A 218 31.60 -2.41 -7.99
C SER A 218 31.42 -3.92 -7.95
N PRO A 219 30.19 -4.46 -7.85
CA PRO A 219 29.96 -5.90 -7.92
C PRO A 219 30.45 -6.52 -9.23
N ASP A 220 30.62 -5.72 -10.29
CA ASP A 220 31.18 -6.19 -11.58
C ASP A 220 32.66 -6.57 -11.55
N TYR A 221 33.36 -6.14 -10.52
CA TYR A 221 34.76 -6.55 -10.27
C TYR A 221 34.87 -7.93 -9.65
N LEU A 222 33.80 -8.50 -9.12
CA LEU A 222 33.76 -9.88 -8.66
C LEU A 222 33.21 -10.79 -9.76
N ILE A 223 33.95 -11.89 -10.03
CA ILE A 223 33.50 -12.95 -10.90
C ILE A 223 33.39 -14.26 -10.10
N ALA A 224 32.31 -15.00 -10.32
CA ALA A 224 32.18 -16.37 -9.82
C ALA A 224 32.58 -17.33 -10.94
N LYS A 225 33.72 -18.02 -10.78
CA LYS A 225 34.08 -19.13 -11.65
C LYS A 225 33.46 -20.40 -11.07
N VAL A 226 32.81 -21.16 -11.91
CA VAL A 226 32.13 -22.40 -11.55
C VAL A 226 32.85 -23.55 -12.18
N ASP A 227 33.29 -24.49 -11.36
CA ASP A 227 33.90 -25.75 -11.81
C ASP A 227 32.87 -26.89 -11.60
N THR A 228 32.46 -27.50 -12.71
CA THR A 228 31.47 -28.60 -12.70
C THR A 228 32.07 -29.95 -12.38
N GLY A 229 33.40 -30.07 -12.31
CA GLY A 229 34.11 -31.34 -12.07
C GLY A 229 33.74 -32.46 -13.02
N THR A 230 34.47 -33.56 -13.02
CA THR A 230 34.13 -34.76 -13.77
C THR A 230 33.32 -35.71 -12.90
N ASN A 231 32.11 -36.11 -13.35
CA ASN A 231 31.28 -37.20 -12.81
C ASN A 231 30.49 -36.97 -11.52
N THR A 232 30.30 -35.74 -11.05
CA THR A 232 29.44 -35.47 -9.87
C THR A 232 28.35 -34.43 -10.19
N ASP A 233 27.22 -34.48 -9.47
CA ASP A 233 26.16 -33.46 -9.56
C ASP A 233 26.49 -32.25 -8.66
N SER A 234 27.82 -32.00 -8.47
CA SER A 234 28.32 -30.99 -7.55
C SER A 234 29.23 -30.01 -8.27
N ILE A 235 29.21 -28.75 -7.82
CA ILE A 235 30.07 -27.69 -8.35
C ILE A 235 30.86 -27.03 -7.23
N ASP A 236 32.04 -26.56 -7.56
CA ASP A 236 32.83 -25.66 -6.76
C ASP A 236 32.70 -24.24 -7.33
N VAL A 237 32.46 -23.27 -6.47
CA VAL A 237 32.30 -21.86 -6.83
C VAL A 237 33.44 -21.06 -6.27
N TYR A 238 34.21 -20.44 -7.14
CA TYR A 238 35.40 -19.63 -6.80
C TYR A 238 35.06 -18.16 -7.10
N MET A 239 34.90 -17.37 -6.04
CA MET A 239 34.76 -15.91 -6.15
C MET A 239 36.16 -15.32 -6.35
N GLN A 240 36.37 -14.58 -7.43
CA GLN A 240 37.68 -13.99 -7.78
C GLN A 240 37.51 -12.50 -8.14
N LEU A 241 38.55 -11.70 -7.85
CA LEU A 241 38.62 -10.31 -8.31
C LEU A 241 39.17 -10.27 -9.74
N LYS A 242 38.62 -9.40 -10.56
CA LYS A 242 39.18 -9.04 -11.89
C LYS A 242 40.25 -7.97 -11.72
N SER A 243 41.32 -8.28 -10.97
CA SER A 243 42.34 -7.29 -10.54
C SER A 243 42.90 -6.47 -11.70
N ASP A 244 43.09 -7.11 -12.85
CA ASP A 244 43.70 -6.47 -14.06
C ASP A 244 42.76 -5.41 -14.68
N LEU A 245 41.47 -5.46 -14.39
CA LEU A 245 40.46 -4.52 -14.89
C LEU A 245 40.07 -3.47 -13.86
N MET A 246 40.60 -3.54 -12.63
CA MET A 246 40.24 -2.66 -11.54
C MET A 246 41.14 -1.42 -11.48
N PRO A 247 40.57 -0.21 -11.50
CA PRO A 247 41.33 1.00 -11.27
C PRO A 247 41.97 0.99 -9.86
N PRO A 248 43.19 1.56 -9.69
CA PRO A 248 43.87 1.62 -8.37
C PRO A 248 43.03 2.24 -7.26
N LYS A 249 42.14 3.19 -7.60
CA LYS A 249 41.19 3.82 -6.68
C LYS A 249 40.23 2.82 -6.00
N THR A 250 39.99 1.65 -6.60
CA THR A 250 39.08 0.62 -6.07
C THR A 250 39.63 -0.07 -4.82
N PHE A 251 40.96 -0.11 -4.67
CA PHE A 251 41.62 -0.76 -3.54
C PHE A 251 41.78 0.14 -2.31
N GLN A 252 41.29 1.40 -2.38
CA GLN A 252 41.49 2.41 -1.34
C GLN A 252 40.19 2.65 -0.57
N GLN A 253 40.33 2.85 0.76
CA GLN A 253 39.24 3.31 1.62
C GLN A 253 39.24 4.84 1.69
N TYR A 254 38.10 5.45 1.44
CA TYR A 254 37.93 6.89 1.42
C TYR A 254 37.29 7.40 2.71
N ARG A 255 37.74 8.56 3.20
CA ARG A 255 37.15 9.31 4.30
C ARG A 255 36.47 10.57 3.77
N ILE A 256 35.44 11.01 4.49
CA ILE A 256 34.77 12.28 4.17
C ILE A 256 35.66 13.44 4.62
N LYS A 257 35.96 14.34 3.68
CA LYS A 257 36.69 15.59 3.95
C LYS A 257 35.71 16.69 4.38
N ASP A 258 34.85 17.11 3.44
CA ASP A 258 33.93 18.22 3.61
C ASP A 258 32.53 17.83 3.10
N ILE A 259 31.50 18.48 3.64
CA ILE A 259 30.12 18.27 3.26
C ILE A 259 29.49 19.63 2.92
N TYR A 260 29.00 19.75 1.69
CA TYR A 260 28.34 20.96 1.19
C TYR A 260 26.88 20.65 0.83
N VAL A 261 25.98 21.57 1.18
CA VAL A 261 24.55 21.50 0.83
C VAL A 261 24.21 22.74 0.00
N ASN A 262 24.04 22.56 -1.29
CA ASN A 262 23.65 23.65 -2.21
C ASN A 262 22.12 23.67 -2.38
N THR A 263 21.48 24.68 -1.84
CA THR A 263 20.01 24.83 -1.83
C THR A 263 19.47 25.59 -3.04
N ASN A 264 20.32 26.03 -3.95
CA ASN A 264 19.92 26.79 -5.15
C ASN A 264 20.30 26.08 -6.46
N TYR A 265 20.41 24.76 -6.41
CA TYR A 265 20.74 23.99 -7.60
C TYR A 265 19.59 24.02 -8.60
N VAL A 266 19.93 24.30 -9.87
CA VAL A 266 19.02 24.24 -11.01
C VAL A 266 19.57 23.18 -11.98
N ALA A 267 18.83 22.11 -12.17
CA ALA A 267 19.18 21.08 -13.16
C ALA A 267 19.07 21.70 -14.57
N ARG A 268 20.18 21.79 -15.31
CA ARG A 268 20.26 22.53 -16.57
C ARG A 268 20.54 21.69 -17.80
N SER A 269 20.02 22.18 -18.92
CA SER A 269 20.54 22.03 -20.28
C SER A 269 21.81 22.88 -20.43
N ASN A 270 22.82 22.35 -21.12
CA ASN A 270 24.18 22.92 -21.26
C ASN A 270 24.33 24.26 -22.03
N THR A 271 23.25 24.98 -22.31
CA THR A 271 23.24 26.11 -23.25
C THR A 271 23.09 27.48 -22.63
N ASP A 272 23.11 27.65 -21.32
CA ASP A 272 22.77 28.93 -20.69
C ASP A 272 23.99 29.71 -20.15
N SER A 273 24.42 30.77 -20.87
CA SER A 273 25.51 31.67 -20.52
C SER A 273 25.30 32.51 -19.23
N THR A 274 24.06 32.58 -18.74
CA THR A 274 23.71 33.24 -17.47
C THR A 274 24.13 32.47 -16.20
N ALA A 275 24.73 31.28 -16.37
CA ALA A 275 25.18 30.40 -15.26
C ALA A 275 26.33 30.99 -14.46
N ALA A 276 27.29 31.66 -15.14
CA ALA A 276 28.46 32.24 -14.51
C ALA A 276 28.09 33.40 -13.54
N ASN A 277 27.14 34.26 -13.93
CA ASN A 277 26.66 35.35 -13.08
C ASN A 277 25.86 34.92 -11.85
N ARG A 278 25.21 33.72 -11.90
CA ARG A 278 24.48 33.17 -10.74
C ARG A 278 25.40 32.54 -9.70
N ARG A 279 26.61 32.09 -10.08
CA ARG A 279 27.59 31.54 -9.13
C ARG A 279 28.30 32.64 -8.32
N ARG A 280 28.42 33.86 -8.85
CA ARG A 280 29.14 34.96 -8.22
C ARG A 280 28.53 35.52 -6.93
N ASN A 281 27.25 35.21 -6.63
CA ASN A 281 26.53 35.73 -5.47
C ASN A 281 25.98 34.61 -4.58
N MET A 282 26.76 33.55 -4.34
CA MET A 282 26.39 32.48 -3.40
C MET A 282 27.24 32.57 -2.13
N ASP A 283 26.58 32.65 -1.01
CA ASP A 283 27.20 32.64 0.31
C ASP A 283 27.36 31.21 0.79
N THR A 284 28.51 30.90 1.39
CA THR A 284 28.76 29.61 2.05
C THR A 284 28.71 29.84 3.55
N ILE A 285 27.69 29.28 4.18
CA ILE A 285 27.43 29.43 5.62
C ILE A 285 27.86 28.14 6.31
N PRO A 286 28.95 28.16 7.09
CA PRO A 286 29.37 27.00 7.87
C PRO A 286 28.38 26.74 9.03
N TYR A 287 28.08 25.48 9.27
CA TYR A 287 27.23 25.05 10.37
C TYR A 287 27.65 23.65 10.87
N GLU A 288 28.10 23.57 12.11
CA GLU A 288 28.60 22.31 12.74
C GLU A 288 29.60 21.57 11.86
N HIS A 289 29.18 20.49 11.19
CA HIS A 289 30.02 19.59 10.39
C HIS A 289 29.73 19.64 8.88
N TYR A 290 28.99 20.67 8.43
CA TYR A 290 28.71 20.90 7.01
C TYR A 290 28.57 22.41 6.72
N SER A 291 28.61 22.74 5.44
CA SER A 291 28.42 24.12 4.98
C SER A 291 27.21 24.18 4.03
N VAL A 292 26.40 25.24 4.15
CA VAL A 292 25.23 25.47 3.29
C VAL A 292 25.57 26.55 2.28
N ILE A 293 25.43 26.24 0.99
CA ILE A 293 25.62 27.17 -0.13
C ILE A 293 24.26 27.67 -0.58
N GLN A 294 24.01 28.99 -0.41
CA GLN A 294 22.74 29.59 -0.80
C GLN A 294 22.92 31.06 -1.21
N ARG A 295 22.06 31.53 -2.10
CA ARG A 295 22.10 32.94 -2.60
C ARG A 295 21.40 33.89 -1.64
N ARG A 296 20.35 33.47 -1.01
CA ARG A 296 19.57 34.16 0.04
C ARG A 296 19.27 33.14 1.08
N GLU A 297 19.11 33.54 2.31
CA GLU A 297 18.72 32.63 3.38
C GLU A 297 17.30 32.08 3.14
N ASN A 298 17.19 31.14 2.21
CA ASN A 298 15.93 30.46 1.89
C ASN A 298 15.65 29.31 2.87
N PHE A 299 16.71 28.70 3.40
CA PHE A 299 16.62 27.62 4.38
C PHE A 299 17.60 27.88 5.53
N ARG A 300 17.13 27.73 6.76
CA ARG A 300 18.00 27.79 7.94
C ARG A 300 18.95 26.60 7.95
N PRO A 301 20.26 26.80 8.21
CA PRO A 301 21.23 25.71 8.22
C PRO A 301 20.84 24.56 9.17
N VAL A 302 20.29 24.85 10.33
CA VAL A 302 19.83 23.85 11.31
C VAL A 302 18.89 22.76 10.73
N LEU A 303 18.21 23.04 9.64
CA LEU A 303 17.33 22.09 8.95
C LEU A 303 18.07 20.82 8.56
N PHE A 304 19.31 20.95 8.11
CA PHE A 304 20.09 19.83 7.57
C PHE A 304 20.78 18.97 8.64
N LYS A 305 20.83 19.45 9.90
CA LYS A 305 21.45 18.74 11.04
C LYS A 305 20.91 17.32 11.21
N THR A 306 19.60 17.16 11.14
CA THR A 306 18.96 15.84 11.27
C THR A 306 19.00 15.03 9.98
N ALA A 307 19.19 15.65 8.82
CA ALA A 307 19.21 14.97 7.53
C ALA A 307 20.59 14.40 7.22
N ILE A 308 21.66 15.14 7.45
CA ILE A 308 23.04 14.71 7.12
C ILE A 308 23.54 13.73 8.18
N GLN A 309 23.98 12.55 7.73
CA GLN A 309 24.37 11.45 8.61
C GLN A 309 25.87 11.18 8.61
N GLN A 310 26.60 11.64 7.62
CA GLN A 310 28.07 11.56 7.56
C GLN A 310 28.68 12.79 8.21
N LYS A 311 29.87 12.63 8.75
CA LYS A 311 30.68 13.72 9.32
C LYS A 311 32.05 13.73 8.70
N PRO A 312 32.74 14.87 8.62
CA PRO A 312 34.14 14.93 8.27
C PRO A 312 34.98 13.98 9.15
N GLY A 313 35.90 13.25 8.54
CA GLY A 313 36.71 12.21 9.18
C GLY A 313 36.10 10.81 9.18
N ASP A 314 34.77 10.65 9.01
CA ASP A 314 34.13 9.33 8.90
C ASP A 314 34.63 8.59 7.66
N LEU A 315 34.75 7.27 7.75
CA LEU A 315 34.83 6.43 6.55
C LEU A 315 33.55 6.61 5.73
N TYR A 316 33.69 6.65 4.41
CA TYR A 316 32.56 6.67 3.51
C TYR A 316 31.62 5.49 3.81
N SER A 317 30.32 5.73 3.81
CA SER A 317 29.31 4.70 3.98
C SER A 317 28.11 4.98 3.06
N LYS A 318 27.89 4.05 2.12
CA LYS A 318 26.73 4.04 1.21
C LYS A 318 25.40 4.11 1.97
N ARG A 319 25.31 3.40 3.10
CA ARG A 319 24.15 3.40 3.97
C ARG A 319 23.88 4.80 4.56
N LYS A 320 24.91 5.48 5.09
CA LYS A 320 24.77 6.84 5.63
C LYS A 320 24.43 7.85 4.53
N GLN A 321 25.01 7.70 3.34
CA GLN A 321 24.67 8.54 2.18
C GLN A 321 23.22 8.36 1.75
N ASN A 322 22.75 7.13 1.56
CA ASN A 322 21.37 6.84 1.20
C ASN A 322 20.39 7.33 2.29
N LEU A 323 20.76 7.22 3.55
CA LEU A 323 19.98 7.73 4.66
C LEU A 323 19.86 9.26 4.60
N THR A 324 20.95 9.95 4.29
CA THR A 324 20.97 11.41 4.06
C THR A 324 20.03 11.79 2.90
N LEU A 325 20.15 11.11 1.76
CA LEU A 325 19.30 11.37 0.59
C LEU A 325 17.83 11.15 0.91
N ASN A 326 17.48 10.04 1.56
CA ASN A 326 16.09 9.71 1.93
C ASN A 326 15.52 10.74 2.92
N ARG A 327 16.33 11.21 3.88
CA ARG A 327 15.91 12.27 4.81
C ARG A 327 15.69 13.61 4.11
N LEU A 328 16.59 13.99 3.20
CA LEU A 328 16.41 15.20 2.39
C LEU A 328 15.13 15.13 1.55
N VAL A 329 14.84 13.97 0.94
CA VAL A 329 13.57 13.73 0.22
C VAL A 329 12.37 13.85 1.18
N SER A 330 12.48 13.29 2.38
CA SER A 330 11.39 13.30 3.36
C SER A 330 11.04 14.69 3.89
N LEU A 331 11.91 15.69 3.73
CA LEU A 331 11.60 17.09 4.05
C LEU A 331 10.47 17.66 3.19
N ASN A 332 10.26 17.10 1.97
CA ASN A 332 9.19 17.53 1.05
C ASN A 332 9.29 19.01 0.59
N ALA A 333 10.47 19.58 0.75
CA ALA A 333 10.78 20.97 0.39
C ALA A 333 11.56 21.08 -0.94
N PHE A 334 12.05 19.95 -1.45
CA PHE A 334 12.91 19.89 -2.64
C PHE A 334 12.25 19.04 -3.73
N LYS A 335 12.32 19.53 -4.98
CA LYS A 335 11.80 18.86 -6.18
C LYS A 335 12.80 17.84 -6.73
N PHE A 336 14.09 18.18 -6.64
CA PHE A 336 15.19 17.36 -7.15
C PHE A 336 16.35 17.41 -6.17
N ILE A 337 16.97 16.25 -5.94
CA ILE A 337 18.11 16.06 -5.04
C ILE A 337 19.14 15.23 -5.79
N LYS A 338 20.37 15.76 -5.91
CA LYS A 338 21.51 15.08 -6.50
C LYS A 338 22.67 15.08 -5.52
N SER A 339 23.27 13.92 -5.28
CA SER A 339 24.50 13.81 -4.52
C SER A 339 25.66 13.60 -5.48
N GLU A 340 26.71 14.37 -5.28
CA GLU A 340 27.98 14.26 -6.00
C GLU A 340 29.09 14.10 -4.96
N LEU A 341 29.96 13.11 -5.17
CA LEU A 341 31.14 12.92 -4.36
C LEU A 341 32.36 13.07 -5.26
N THR A 342 33.27 13.96 -4.86
CA THR A 342 34.51 14.24 -5.59
C THR A 342 35.67 13.78 -4.74
N ASP A 343 36.56 12.95 -5.34
CA ASP A 343 37.76 12.44 -4.68
C ASP A 343 38.89 13.48 -4.72
N THR A 344 39.60 13.55 -3.63
CA THR A 344 40.81 14.34 -3.46
C THR A 344 41.80 13.55 -2.59
N TYR A 345 43.06 13.98 -2.56
CA TYR A 345 44.05 13.45 -1.65
C TYR A 345 44.56 14.55 -0.74
N ASP A 346 44.88 14.21 0.49
CA ASP A 346 45.52 15.17 1.38
C ASP A 346 47.03 15.27 1.12
N SER A 347 47.75 16.08 1.88
CA SER A 347 49.20 16.25 1.78
C SER A 347 49.99 14.98 2.10
N THR A 348 49.38 14.00 2.77
CA THR A 348 50.00 12.70 3.11
C THR A 348 49.63 11.59 2.15
N GLY A 349 48.80 11.90 1.10
CA GLY A 349 48.32 10.94 0.12
C GLY A 349 47.13 10.11 0.56
N LEU A 350 46.45 10.46 1.68
CA LEU A 350 45.23 9.79 2.11
C LEU A 350 44.03 10.13 1.19
N PRO A 351 43.27 9.12 0.76
CA PRO A 351 42.12 9.33 -0.11
C PRO A 351 40.92 9.93 0.65
N LEU A 352 40.42 11.05 0.14
CA LEU A 352 39.33 11.83 0.74
C LEU A 352 38.21 12.04 -0.27
N LEU A 353 36.96 12.18 0.24
CA LEU A 353 35.76 12.52 -0.53
C LEU A 353 35.14 13.80 -0.03
N THR A 354 34.90 14.74 -0.93
CA THR A 354 34.05 15.89 -0.66
C THR A 354 32.63 15.58 -1.15
N ALA A 355 31.65 15.67 -0.24
CA ALA A 355 30.24 15.40 -0.54
C ALA A 355 29.49 16.70 -0.84
N LEU A 356 28.88 16.81 -2.03
CA LEU A 356 28.05 17.91 -2.45
C LEU A 356 26.62 17.44 -2.67
N TYR A 357 25.69 17.92 -1.84
CA TYR A 357 24.25 17.68 -2.01
C TYR A 357 23.61 18.87 -2.71
N ASN A 358 23.27 18.69 -3.98
CA ASN A 358 22.60 19.68 -4.82
C ASN A 358 21.08 19.55 -4.71
N LEU A 359 20.43 20.57 -4.15
CA LEU A 359 18.99 20.59 -3.85
C LEU A 359 18.28 21.64 -4.68
N THR A 360 17.28 21.23 -5.46
CA THR A 360 16.39 22.15 -6.18
C THR A 360 15.14 22.36 -5.35
N PRO A 361 14.87 23.59 -4.83
CA PRO A 361 13.67 23.86 -4.07
C PRO A 361 12.40 23.59 -4.88
N ALA A 362 11.41 22.98 -4.22
CA ALA A 362 10.07 22.89 -4.76
C ALA A 362 9.37 24.28 -4.69
N PRO A 363 8.36 24.54 -5.52
CA PRO A 363 7.56 25.77 -5.38
C PRO A 363 7.06 25.91 -3.94
N SER A 364 7.33 27.07 -3.32
CA SER A 364 6.98 27.33 -1.92
C SER A 364 5.47 27.24 -1.68
N LYS A 365 4.68 27.65 -2.65
CA LYS A 365 3.21 27.65 -2.61
C LYS A 365 2.65 26.65 -3.60
N ALA A 366 1.59 25.95 -3.21
CA ALA A 366 0.82 25.07 -4.08
C ALA A 366 -0.67 25.19 -3.76
N LEU A 367 -1.49 25.14 -4.80
CA LEU A 367 -2.93 25.03 -4.71
C LEU A 367 -3.32 23.63 -5.18
N SER A 368 -4.24 22.98 -4.47
CA SER A 368 -4.78 21.68 -4.83
C SER A 368 -6.30 21.72 -4.89
N PHE A 369 -6.86 21.06 -5.88
CA PHE A 369 -8.28 20.78 -5.99
C PHE A 369 -8.47 19.27 -5.92
N GLU A 370 -9.27 18.82 -4.98
CA GLU A 370 -9.58 17.42 -4.79
C GLU A 370 -11.09 17.23 -4.90
N THR A 371 -11.52 16.33 -5.75
CA THR A 371 -12.90 15.87 -5.77
C THR A 371 -12.92 14.39 -5.41
N ALA A 372 -13.80 14.02 -4.48
CA ALA A 372 -14.01 12.65 -4.05
C ALA A 372 -15.48 12.30 -4.18
N ALA A 373 -15.78 11.17 -4.81
CA ALA A 373 -17.07 10.54 -4.73
C ALA A 373 -16.92 9.29 -3.85
N PHE A 374 -17.86 9.09 -2.95
CA PHE A 374 -17.84 7.94 -2.04
C PHE A 374 -19.24 7.37 -1.90
N SER A 375 -19.31 6.09 -1.63
CA SER A 375 -20.52 5.39 -1.28
C SER A 375 -20.39 4.85 0.13
N GLN A 376 -21.36 5.15 0.97
CA GLN A 376 -21.45 4.54 2.29
C GLN A 376 -22.33 3.29 2.22
N ASN A 377 -22.10 2.37 3.14
CA ASN A 377 -22.71 1.04 3.13
C ASN A 377 -24.22 1.03 3.44
N ASP A 378 -24.77 2.16 3.80
CA ASP A 378 -26.16 2.37 4.13
C ASP A 378 -27.00 2.92 2.97
N SER A 379 -26.55 2.69 1.73
CA SER A 379 -27.13 3.21 0.50
C SER A 379 -27.05 4.74 0.36
N ARG A 380 -26.06 5.37 1.01
CA ARG A 380 -25.72 6.77 0.77
C ARG A 380 -24.63 6.89 -0.26
N VAL A 381 -24.76 7.82 -1.15
CA VAL A 381 -23.69 8.31 -2.02
C VAL A 381 -23.41 9.75 -1.67
N GLY A 382 -22.14 10.09 -1.69
CA GLY A 382 -21.73 11.45 -1.42
C GLY A 382 -20.64 11.90 -2.37
N SER A 383 -20.52 13.21 -2.46
CA SER A 383 -19.40 13.87 -3.10
C SER A 383 -18.80 14.90 -2.15
N ARG A 384 -17.49 15.06 -2.23
CA ARG A 384 -16.74 16.08 -1.49
C ARG A 384 -15.82 16.81 -2.43
N LEU A 385 -15.89 18.11 -2.40
CA LEU A 385 -14.96 19.01 -3.05
C LEU A 385 -14.06 19.63 -1.99
N SER A 386 -12.76 19.68 -2.24
CA SER A 386 -11.82 20.32 -1.33
C SER A 386 -10.85 21.20 -2.10
N VAL A 387 -10.56 22.34 -1.54
CA VAL A 387 -9.56 23.29 -2.02
C VAL A 387 -8.50 23.42 -0.94
N GLY A 388 -7.26 23.11 -1.29
CA GLY A 388 -6.13 23.15 -0.36
C GLY A 388 -5.08 24.15 -0.82
N TRP A 389 -4.63 24.99 0.09
CA TRP A 389 -3.46 25.83 -0.08
C TRP A 389 -2.35 25.33 0.83
N LYS A 390 -1.14 25.19 0.27
CA LYS A 390 0.04 24.69 1.00
C LYS A 390 1.22 25.62 0.81
N HIS A 391 1.87 25.99 1.92
CA HIS A 391 3.18 26.63 1.92
C HIS A 391 4.22 25.68 2.49
N ARG A 392 5.28 25.38 1.71
CA ARG A 392 6.24 24.30 2.02
C ARG A 392 7.44 24.71 2.88
N ASN A 393 7.59 25.98 3.17
CA ASN A 393 8.75 26.50 3.90
C ASN A 393 8.41 27.84 4.54
N ILE A 394 7.41 27.86 5.46
CA ILE A 394 6.85 29.12 5.97
C ILE A 394 7.82 29.86 6.89
N PHE A 395 8.63 29.13 7.65
CA PHE A 395 9.61 29.70 8.59
C PHE A 395 11.07 29.37 8.22
N LYS A 396 11.34 29.06 6.94
CA LYS A 396 12.67 28.72 6.41
C LYS A 396 13.31 27.43 6.99
N GLY A 397 12.56 26.61 7.70
CA GLY A 397 12.97 25.32 8.24
C GLY A 397 12.21 24.13 7.62
N ALA A 398 11.73 24.29 6.37
CA ALA A 398 10.88 23.33 5.66
C ALA A 398 9.58 23.01 6.42
N GLU A 399 9.12 23.93 7.28
CA GLU A 399 7.82 23.85 7.92
C GLU A 399 6.73 24.02 6.86
N GLN A 400 5.76 23.10 6.89
CA GLN A 400 4.65 23.08 5.95
C GLN A 400 3.36 23.54 6.62
N LEU A 401 2.79 24.61 6.12
CA LEU A 401 1.45 25.06 6.49
C LEU A 401 0.48 24.66 5.38
N GLU A 402 -0.53 23.91 5.73
CA GLU A 402 -1.61 23.50 4.82
C GLU A 402 -2.95 23.98 5.38
N ILE A 403 -3.73 24.67 4.55
CA ILE A 403 -5.07 25.14 4.86
C ILE A 403 -5.98 24.49 3.83
N LYS A 404 -6.98 23.73 4.28
CA LYS A 404 -7.91 22.97 3.42
C LYS A 404 -9.34 23.35 3.76
N LEU A 405 -10.06 23.85 2.78
CA LEU A 405 -11.52 24.05 2.82
C LEU A 405 -12.18 22.89 2.09
N SER A 406 -13.19 22.29 2.71
CA SER A 406 -13.95 21.19 2.11
C SER A 406 -15.46 21.44 2.22
N GLY A 407 -16.19 21.09 1.16
CA GLY A 407 -17.65 21.03 1.13
C GLY A 407 -18.10 19.63 0.70
N GLY A 408 -19.03 19.02 1.40
CA GLY A 408 -19.54 17.69 1.14
C GLY A 408 -21.06 17.63 1.15
N PHE A 409 -21.58 16.71 0.35
CA PHE A 409 -23.00 16.41 0.28
C PHE A 409 -23.19 14.90 0.21
N GLU A 410 -24.12 14.37 1.01
CA GLU A 410 -24.48 12.97 1.03
C GLU A 410 -25.98 12.81 0.87
N MET A 411 -26.41 11.91 0.00
CA MET A 411 -27.81 11.57 -0.23
C MET A 411 -28.00 10.07 -0.23
N GLN A 412 -29.20 9.63 0.14
CA GLN A 412 -29.58 8.22 0.07
C GLN A 412 -30.20 7.91 -1.30
N TYR A 413 -29.72 6.82 -1.96
CA TYR A 413 -30.25 6.40 -3.26
C TYR A 413 -31.09 5.12 -3.23
N GLY A 414 -31.22 4.45 -2.07
CA GLY A 414 -32.01 3.22 -1.92
C GLY A 414 -32.27 2.91 -0.45
N GLY A 415 -33.08 1.89 -0.21
CA GLY A 415 -33.47 1.45 1.14
C GLY A 415 -34.96 1.62 1.40
N ALA A 416 -35.49 0.88 2.39
CA ALA A 416 -36.91 0.90 2.74
C ALA A 416 -37.34 2.17 3.52
N GLN A 417 -36.38 2.90 4.07
CA GLN A 417 -36.60 4.09 4.87
C GLN A 417 -35.78 5.25 4.33
N LYS A 418 -36.40 6.42 4.20
CA LYS A 418 -35.71 7.64 3.76
C LYS A 418 -34.92 8.25 4.92
N ARG A 419 -33.65 8.52 4.70
CA ARG A 419 -32.80 9.28 5.63
C ARG A 419 -32.64 10.71 5.13
N PRO A 420 -32.51 11.70 6.01
CA PRO A 420 -32.24 13.07 5.62
C PRO A 420 -30.86 13.17 4.91
N ASN A 421 -30.80 14.10 3.98
CA ASN A 421 -29.53 14.46 3.36
C ASN A 421 -28.58 15.08 4.40
N LEU A 422 -27.29 14.88 4.20
CA LEU A 422 -26.24 15.40 5.06
C LEU A 422 -25.35 16.36 4.27
N TYR A 423 -25.16 17.55 4.77
CA TYR A 423 -24.24 18.55 4.26
C TYR A 423 -23.07 18.71 5.22
N GLN A 424 -21.89 18.88 4.70
CA GLN A 424 -20.67 19.09 5.48
C GLN A 424 -19.88 20.26 4.93
N ILE A 425 -19.42 21.14 5.82
CA ILE A 425 -18.40 22.16 5.52
C ILE A 425 -17.28 21.98 6.53
N GLY A 426 -16.04 21.95 6.07
CA GLY A 426 -14.86 21.77 6.91
C GLY A 426 -13.74 22.72 6.55
N LEU A 427 -13.10 23.29 7.57
CA LEU A 427 -11.86 24.05 7.45
C LEU A 427 -10.79 23.37 8.31
N GLU A 428 -9.71 22.97 7.71
CA GLU A 428 -8.58 22.33 8.39
C GLU A 428 -7.30 23.12 8.14
N THR A 429 -6.55 23.37 9.20
CA THR A 429 -5.21 23.98 9.15
C THR A 429 -4.22 23.03 9.81
N ASN A 430 -3.16 22.68 9.12
CA ASN A 430 -2.14 21.75 9.58
C ASN A 430 -0.75 22.37 9.39
N LEU A 431 -0.06 22.64 10.50
CA LEU A 431 1.34 23.03 10.51
C LEU A 431 2.20 21.81 10.85
N SER A 432 3.07 21.41 9.92
CA SER A 432 4.00 20.29 10.06
C SER A 432 5.43 20.81 10.13
N VAL A 433 6.13 20.53 11.21
CA VAL A 433 7.53 20.92 11.47
C VAL A 433 8.41 19.68 11.36
N PRO A 434 9.43 19.62 10.47
CA PRO A 434 10.26 18.43 10.25
C PRO A 434 11.34 18.22 11.34
N ARG A 435 10.95 18.32 12.58
CA ARG A 435 11.73 18.04 13.79
C ARG A 435 10.78 17.77 14.95
N LEU A 436 11.29 17.15 16.00
CA LEU A 436 10.55 17.04 17.26
C LEU A 436 10.71 18.36 18.03
N LEU A 437 9.62 19.08 18.23
CA LEU A 437 9.55 20.19 19.17
C LEU A 437 9.55 19.57 20.56
N PHE A 438 10.37 20.08 21.48
CA PHE A 438 10.59 19.50 22.81
C PHE A 438 11.14 18.06 22.80
N GLY A 439 11.97 17.74 21.78
CA GLY A 439 12.51 16.39 21.52
C GLY A 439 13.43 15.83 22.62
N SER A 440 13.89 16.66 23.56
CA SER A 440 14.63 16.21 24.74
C SER A 440 13.83 15.28 25.66
N LEU A 441 12.50 15.29 25.56
CA LEU A 441 11.61 14.41 26.31
C LEU A 441 11.48 12.99 25.70
N PHE A 442 11.92 12.80 24.44
CA PHE A 442 11.76 11.55 23.72
C PHE A 442 13.09 11.12 23.10
N ASN A 443 13.66 10.03 23.59
CA ASN A 443 14.84 9.41 22.97
C ASN A 443 14.41 8.58 21.74
N VAL A 444 14.03 9.27 20.66
CA VAL A 444 13.61 8.61 19.43
C VAL A 444 14.84 8.20 18.63
N SER A 445 14.99 6.90 18.35
CA SER A 445 16.07 6.38 17.50
C SER A 445 16.06 7.08 16.13
N THR A 446 17.17 7.73 15.79
CA THR A 446 17.33 8.52 14.57
C THR A 446 17.91 7.71 13.40
N THR A 447 17.92 6.39 13.48
CA THR A 447 18.44 5.52 12.42
C THR A 447 17.47 5.35 11.23
N SER A 448 16.25 5.89 11.33
CA SER A 448 15.24 5.84 10.29
C SER A 448 15.57 6.77 9.11
N ALA A 449 15.18 6.36 7.92
CA ALA A 449 15.23 7.17 6.69
C ALA A 449 14.25 8.36 6.69
N PHE A 450 13.38 8.46 7.68
CA PHE A 450 12.34 9.48 7.76
C PHE A 450 12.66 10.47 8.87
N VAL A 451 12.52 11.76 8.55
CA VAL A 451 12.67 12.84 9.54
C VAL A 451 11.42 12.85 10.42
N PRO A 452 11.57 12.78 11.75
CA PRO A 452 10.46 12.94 12.69
C PRO A 452 9.78 14.30 12.50
N ARG A 453 8.48 14.36 12.74
CA ARG A 453 7.68 15.58 12.57
C ARG A 453 6.86 15.90 13.80
N SER A 454 6.72 17.19 14.07
CA SER A 454 5.73 17.73 14.99
C SER A 454 4.58 18.33 14.19
N TYR A 455 3.38 18.23 14.72
CA TYR A 455 2.15 18.73 14.09
C TYR A 455 1.39 19.63 15.03
N VAL A 456 0.88 20.73 14.49
CA VAL A 456 -0.18 21.53 15.10
C VAL A 456 -1.36 21.48 14.13
N LYS A 457 -2.48 20.96 14.61
CA LYS A 457 -3.71 20.84 13.84
C LYS A 457 -4.81 21.70 14.43
N LEU A 458 -5.51 22.41 13.56
CA LEU A 458 -6.75 23.13 13.88
C LEU A 458 -7.79 22.72 12.89
N GLY A 459 -9.00 22.44 13.35
CA GLY A 459 -10.09 22.03 12.49
C GLY A 459 -11.42 22.57 12.97
N TYR A 460 -12.26 22.94 12.03
CA TYR A 460 -13.68 23.22 12.27
C TYR A 460 -14.48 22.45 11.25
N ASN A 461 -15.49 21.70 11.71
CA ASN A 461 -16.43 21.04 10.83
C ASN A 461 -17.86 21.34 11.27
N TYR A 462 -18.67 21.68 10.28
CA TYR A 462 -20.09 21.87 10.39
C TYR A 462 -20.80 20.77 9.60
N TYR A 463 -21.70 20.07 10.28
CA TYR A 463 -22.56 19.05 9.67
C TYR A 463 -24.02 19.47 9.85
N LEU A 464 -24.79 19.39 8.77
CA LEU A 464 -26.22 19.67 8.77
C LEU A 464 -26.97 18.44 8.23
N SER A 465 -27.73 17.81 9.08
CA SER A 465 -28.77 16.84 8.70
C SER A 465 -30.08 17.58 8.56
N GLU A 466 -30.70 17.55 7.38
CA GLU A 466 -31.85 18.41 7.02
C GLU A 466 -32.97 18.44 8.04
N THR A 467 -33.23 17.32 8.73
CA THR A 467 -34.42 17.18 9.60
C THR A 467 -34.08 16.82 11.03
N THR A 468 -32.80 16.52 11.37
CA THR A 468 -32.48 15.93 12.67
C THR A 468 -31.62 16.81 13.56
N TYR A 469 -30.45 17.25 13.07
CA TYR A 469 -29.48 17.99 13.88
C TYR A 469 -28.52 18.87 13.08
N ARG A 470 -27.90 19.82 13.78
CA ARG A 470 -26.69 20.54 13.40
C ARG A 470 -25.57 20.14 14.35
N LEU A 471 -24.42 19.81 13.81
CA LEU A 471 -23.26 19.43 14.60
C LEU A 471 -22.08 20.35 14.25
N ASN A 472 -21.55 21.02 15.26
CA ASN A 472 -20.34 21.82 15.17
C ASN A 472 -19.22 21.09 15.91
N THR A 473 -18.06 20.94 15.28
CA THR A 473 -16.87 20.39 15.94
C THR A 473 -15.68 21.28 15.75
N PHE A 474 -15.01 21.62 16.84
CA PHE A 474 -13.71 22.31 16.83
C PHE A 474 -12.64 21.32 17.29
N ASN A 475 -11.59 21.19 16.51
CA ASN A 475 -10.52 20.25 16.80
C ASN A 475 -9.20 21.02 16.95
N PHE A 476 -8.45 20.71 18.01
CA PHE A 476 -7.10 21.16 18.21
C PHE A 476 -6.22 19.97 18.57
N GLY A 477 -5.05 19.83 17.91
CA GLY A 477 -4.14 18.74 18.16
C GLY A 477 -2.68 19.20 18.13
N LEU A 478 -1.91 18.82 19.15
CA LEU A 478 -0.45 18.86 19.14
C LEU A 478 0.05 17.43 19.09
N GLY A 479 0.91 17.12 18.13
CA GLY A 479 1.31 15.73 17.92
C GLY A 479 2.71 15.56 17.37
N TYR A 480 3.18 14.33 17.48
CA TYR A 480 4.46 13.86 16.98
C TYR A 480 4.25 12.63 16.09
N GLN A 481 4.99 12.56 15.01
CA GLN A 481 5.00 11.40 14.12
C GLN A 481 6.45 11.03 13.81
N TRP A 482 6.77 9.75 13.98
CA TRP A 482 8.09 9.24 13.62
C TRP A 482 7.98 7.81 13.10
N LYS A 483 8.99 7.38 12.36
CA LYS A 483 9.12 6.00 11.90
C LYS A 483 10.44 5.44 12.42
N GLU A 484 10.38 4.30 13.08
CA GLU A 484 11.59 3.56 13.46
C GLU A 484 12.21 2.88 12.24
N SER A 485 11.36 2.38 11.35
CA SER A 485 11.73 1.75 10.09
C SER A 485 10.67 2.06 9.03
N ILE A 486 10.88 1.63 7.79
CA ILE A 486 9.88 1.76 6.73
C ILE A 486 8.54 1.10 7.08
N ASN A 487 8.57 0.07 7.93
CA ASN A 487 7.42 -0.74 8.31
C ASN A 487 6.74 -0.29 9.60
N LYS A 488 7.40 0.51 10.45
CA LYS A 488 6.93 0.89 11.79
C LYS A 488 6.74 2.39 11.88
N GLU A 489 5.51 2.81 12.16
CA GLU A 489 5.13 4.22 12.32
C GLU A 489 4.44 4.45 13.65
N HIS A 490 4.78 5.55 14.31
CA HIS A 490 4.20 6.02 15.55
C HIS A 490 3.60 7.40 15.37
N LYS A 491 2.42 7.62 15.95
CA LYS A 491 1.77 8.93 16.07
C LYS A 491 1.35 9.12 17.51
N LEU A 492 1.83 10.16 18.11
CA LEU A 492 1.49 10.54 19.49
C LEU A 492 0.94 11.96 19.48
N TYR A 493 -0.27 12.13 19.94
CA TYR A 493 -0.88 13.43 20.22
C TYR A 493 -1.02 13.58 21.74
N PRO A 494 -0.05 14.20 22.45
CA PRO A 494 -0.15 14.43 23.88
C PRO A 494 -1.35 15.29 24.26
N VAL A 495 -1.72 16.21 23.38
CA VAL A 495 -2.87 17.07 23.51
C VAL A 495 -3.74 16.94 22.26
N ASN A 496 -4.91 16.39 22.42
CA ASN A 496 -5.93 16.30 21.40
C ASN A 496 -7.26 16.74 22.02
N VAL A 497 -7.80 17.85 21.51
CA VAL A 497 -9.03 18.47 22.03
C VAL A 497 -10.06 18.46 20.91
N THR A 498 -11.25 17.94 21.19
CA THR A 498 -12.41 18.05 20.32
C THR A 498 -13.55 18.63 21.12
N PHE A 499 -13.98 19.83 20.76
CA PHE A 499 -15.21 20.43 21.29
C PHE A 499 -16.36 20.11 20.34
N VAL A 500 -17.44 19.58 20.90
CA VAL A 500 -18.61 19.14 20.14
C VAL A 500 -19.84 19.90 20.64
N ARG A 501 -20.54 20.55 19.74
CA ARG A 501 -21.84 21.17 20.00
C ARG A 501 -22.86 20.71 18.96
N THR A 502 -23.89 20.07 19.46
CA THR A 502 -25.00 19.57 18.67
C THR A 502 -26.26 20.29 19.04
N ASP A 503 -26.97 20.86 18.06
CA ASP A 503 -28.29 21.42 18.19
C ASP A 503 -29.27 20.52 17.45
N THR A 504 -30.40 20.14 18.08
CA THR A 504 -31.44 19.30 17.47
C THR A 504 -32.59 20.14 16.96
N PHE A 505 -33.26 19.63 15.91
CA PHE A 505 -34.51 20.20 15.45
C PHE A 505 -35.70 19.57 16.21
N ASN A 506 -36.83 20.27 16.29
CA ASN A 506 -38.05 19.89 17.07
C ASN A 506 -38.64 18.53 16.71
N ASN A 507 -38.23 17.91 15.61
CA ASN A 507 -38.69 16.60 15.14
C ASN A 507 -37.75 15.45 15.51
N ALA A 508 -36.68 15.70 16.28
CA ALA A 508 -35.80 14.63 16.75
C ALA A 508 -36.48 13.87 17.89
N SER A 509 -36.53 12.54 17.81
CA SER A 509 -37.10 11.71 18.87
C SER A 509 -36.26 11.78 20.15
N ASP A 510 -36.89 11.60 21.31
CA ASP A 510 -36.21 11.55 22.61
C ASP A 510 -35.10 10.53 22.67
N PHE A 511 -35.24 9.44 21.94
CA PHE A 511 -34.16 8.43 21.80
C PHE A 511 -32.91 9.02 21.13
N TYR A 512 -33.07 9.83 20.06
CA TYR A 512 -31.98 10.51 19.38
C TYR A 512 -31.25 11.48 20.31
N ILE A 513 -32.06 12.26 21.04
CA ILE A 513 -31.56 13.26 21.98
C ILE A 513 -30.76 12.59 23.10
N ASN A 514 -31.23 11.49 23.65
CA ASN A 514 -30.61 10.84 24.82
C ASN A 514 -29.46 9.91 24.50
N ASN A 515 -29.39 9.31 23.30
CA ASN A 515 -28.43 8.27 22.98
C ASN A 515 -27.40 8.64 21.92
N ILE A 516 -27.64 9.66 21.09
CA ILE A 516 -26.78 9.98 19.95
C ILE A 516 -26.09 11.34 20.11
N ILE A 517 -26.65 12.24 20.95
CA ILE A 517 -26.12 13.59 21.10
C ILE A 517 -25.09 13.65 22.21
N PHE A 518 -23.89 14.03 21.82
CA PHE A 518 -22.86 14.43 22.78
C PHE A 518 -22.59 15.93 22.63
N ASN A 519 -22.70 16.65 23.73
CA ASN A 519 -22.33 18.06 23.85
C ASN A 519 -21.26 18.18 24.93
N GLY A 520 -20.06 18.62 24.57
CA GLY A 520 -18.98 18.72 25.53
C GLY A 520 -17.58 18.69 24.91
N ILE A 521 -16.61 18.46 25.77
CA ILE A 521 -15.19 18.49 25.43
C ILE A 521 -14.62 17.08 25.56
N ILE A 522 -13.88 16.64 24.55
CA ILE A 522 -13.03 15.45 24.57
C ILE A 522 -11.60 15.93 24.57
N ILE A 523 -10.86 15.69 25.65
CA ILE A 523 -9.51 16.19 25.82
C ILE A 523 -8.59 15.14 26.44
N GLY A 524 -7.49 14.84 25.77
CA GLY A 524 -6.50 13.90 26.29
C GLY A 524 -5.50 13.43 25.25
N PRO A 525 -4.57 12.55 25.63
CA PRO A 525 -3.60 12.00 24.70
C PRO A 525 -4.17 10.87 23.85
N THR A 526 -3.65 10.79 22.62
CA THR A 526 -3.94 9.70 21.69
C THR A 526 -2.63 9.14 21.14
N TYR A 527 -2.43 7.82 21.19
CA TYR A 527 -1.26 7.14 20.64
C TYR A 527 -1.69 6.09 19.65
N GLN A 528 -1.06 6.10 18.46
CA GLN A 528 -1.25 5.11 17.40
C GLN A 528 0.08 4.51 16.99
N PHE A 529 0.12 3.18 16.91
CA PHE A 529 1.23 2.41 16.37
C PHE A 529 0.77 1.61 15.17
N THR A 530 1.47 1.74 14.04
CA THR A 530 1.18 1.01 12.80
C THR A 530 2.41 0.21 12.37
N TYR A 531 2.24 -1.09 12.15
CA TYR A 531 3.22 -1.97 11.51
C TYR A 531 2.68 -2.51 10.20
N ASN A 532 3.45 -2.38 9.11
CA ASN A 532 3.05 -2.87 7.79
C ASN A 532 4.24 -3.52 7.07
N SER A 533 4.25 -4.86 6.98
CA SER A 533 5.33 -5.58 6.31
C SER A 533 5.25 -5.55 4.78
N GLN A 534 4.10 -5.19 4.20
CA GLN A 534 3.92 -5.12 2.74
C GLN A 534 4.80 -4.04 2.08
N ILE A 535 5.18 -2.99 2.84
CA ILE A 535 5.98 -1.87 2.33
C ILE A 535 7.41 -2.32 1.98
N ALA A 536 7.96 -3.30 2.69
CA ALA A 536 9.34 -3.79 2.48
C ALA A 536 9.52 -4.72 1.27
N GLY A 537 8.45 -4.96 0.51
CA GLY A 537 8.44 -5.81 -0.67
C GLY A 537 7.49 -7.01 -0.53
N ARG A 538 7.28 -7.70 -1.65
CA ARG A 538 6.34 -8.83 -1.71
C ARG A 538 6.98 -10.06 -1.02
N LYS A 539 6.32 -10.52 0.05
CA LYS A 539 6.61 -11.78 0.74
C LYS A 539 5.40 -12.70 0.60
N ASP A 540 5.60 -13.99 0.76
CA ASP A 540 4.50 -14.97 0.73
C ASP A 540 3.50 -14.71 1.85
N VAL A 541 3.99 -14.28 3.02
CA VAL A 541 3.17 -13.88 4.15
C VAL A 541 3.50 -12.44 4.54
N ASN A 542 2.47 -11.61 4.63
CA ASN A 542 2.57 -10.22 5.06
C ASN A 542 1.65 -9.96 6.25
N PHE A 543 2.09 -9.07 7.13
CA PHE A 543 1.39 -8.68 8.34
C PHE A 543 1.12 -7.18 8.33
N PHE A 544 -0.06 -6.82 8.83
CA PHE A 544 -0.42 -5.45 9.17
C PHE A 544 -0.96 -5.43 10.59
N PHE A 545 -0.53 -4.47 11.38
CA PHE A 545 -1.04 -4.20 12.72
C PHE A 545 -1.24 -2.71 12.89
N ASP A 546 -2.40 -2.31 13.40
CA ASP A 546 -2.70 -0.94 13.81
C ASP A 546 -3.30 -0.97 15.22
N GLY A 547 -2.63 -0.34 16.16
CA GLY A 547 -3.04 -0.21 17.54
C GLY A 547 -3.28 1.26 17.89
N LEU A 548 -4.44 1.57 18.47
CA LEU A 548 -4.81 2.90 18.92
C LEU A 548 -5.17 2.87 20.40
N LEU A 549 -4.57 3.78 21.16
CA LEU A 549 -4.96 4.12 22.55
C LEU A 549 -5.42 5.56 22.55
N ASP A 550 -6.66 5.80 23.00
CA ASP A 550 -7.28 7.13 23.07
C ASP A 550 -7.79 7.33 24.51
N LEU A 551 -7.21 8.30 25.19
CA LEU A 551 -7.50 8.64 26.57
C LEU A 551 -8.16 10.02 26.63
N SER A 552 -9.21 10.19 27.40
CA SER A 552 -9.88 11.49 27.55
C SER A 552 -10.23 11.78 28.99
N GLY A 553 -10.02 13.02 29.41
CA GLY A 553 -10.43 13.54 30.70
C GLY A 553 -9.77 12.95 31.93
N ASN A 554 -8.78 12.04 31.78
CA ASN A 554 -8.24 11.25 32.90
C ASN A 554 -7.46 12.12 33.90
N ILE A 555 -6.59 13.01 33.42
CA ILE A 555 -5.83 13.94 34.28
C ILE A 555 -6.76 14.89 35.00
N LEU A 556 -7.77 15.41 34.29
CA LEU A 556 -8.76 16.33 34.82
C LEU A 556 -9.65 15.66 35.89
N GLY A 557 -10.10 14.43 35.56
CA GLY A 557 -10.92 13.66 36.50
C GLY A 557 -10.18 13.30 37.81
N LEU A 558 -8.88 12.99 37.71
CA LEU A 558 -8.05 12.80 38.90
C LEU A 558 -7.90 14.08 39.73
N ALA A 559 -7.69 15.22 39.07
CA ALA A 559 -7.53 16.50 39.75
C ALA A 559 -8.83 16.98 40.43
N GLN A 560 -9.98 16.77 39.78
CA GLN A 560 -11.30 17.20 40.28
C GLN A 560 -12.02 16.13 41.13
N LYS A 561 -11.42 14.93 41.27
CA LYS A 561 -12.01 13.79 42.01
C LYS A 561 -13.43 13.47 41.54
N THR A 562 -13.58 13.33 40.23
CA THR A 562 -14.89 13.07 39.60
C THR A 562 -15.46 11.73 40.00
N ASP A 563 -16.79 11.68 40.15
CA ASP A 563 -17.56 10.50 40.51
C ASP A 563 -18.89 10.47 39.77
N LEU A 564 -19.29 9.29 39.31
CA LEU A 564 -20.54 9.07 38.55
C LEU A 564 -21.82 9.41 39.34
N SER A 565 -21.74 9.48 40.70
CA SER A 565 -22.87 9.86 41.54
C SER A 565 -23.10 11.38 41.60
N LYS A 566 -22.19 12.18 41.07
CA LYS A 566 -22.23 13.64 41.04
C LYS A 566 -22.58 14.15 39.64
N GLU A 567 -23.04 15.41 39.57
CA GLU A 567 -23.17 16.08 38.27
C GLU A 567 -21.81 16.15 37.55
N PRO A 568 -21.77 16.01 36.25
CA PRO A 568 -20.54 16.08 35.46
C PRO A 568 -19.81 17.42 35.67
N GLU A 569 -18.54 17.37 36.08
CA GLU A 569 -17.68 18.51 36.16
C GLU A 569 -17.46 19.17 34.80
N LYS A 570 -17.32 20.49 34.80
CA LYS A 570 -17.27 21.29 33.56
C LYS A 570 -15.93 22.04 33.43
N ILE A 571 -15.51 22.22 32.19
CA ILE A 571 -14.40 23.10 31.79
C ILE A 571 -14.98 24.14 30.84
N PHE A 572 -14.73 25.41 31.10
CA PHE A 572 -15.28 26.52 30.33
C PHE A 572 -16.82 26.41 30.15
N GLY A 573 -17.51 25.95 31.22
CA GLY A 573 -18.96 25.79 31.21
C GLY A 573 -19.51 24.55 30.47
N ASN A 574 -18.64 23.70 29.90
CA ASN A 574 -19.05 22.51 29.16
C ASN A 574 -18.55 21.23 29.87
N PRO A 575 -19.35 20.15 29.92
CA PRO A 575 -18.92 18.89 30.47
C PRO A 575 -17.81 18.27 29.60
N TYR A 576 -16.86 17.56 30.21
CA TYR A 576 -15.85 16.84 29.48
C TYR A 576 -16.04 15.33 29.59
N ALA A 577 -15.71 14.63 28.49
CA ALA A 577 -15.76 13.18 28.47
C ALA A 577 -14.55 12.57 29.18
N GLN A 578 -14.80 11.58 30.05
CA GLN A 578 -13.75 10.81 30.73
C GLN A 578 -13.85 9.33 30.32
N TYR A 579 -12.85 8.84 29.60
CA TYR A 579 -12.80 7.46 29.13
C TYR A 579 -11.40 6.98 28.82
N VAL A 580 -11.27 5.66 28.70
CA VAL A 580 -10.15 4.95 28.08
C VAL A 580 -10.69 4.14 26.91
N LYS A 581 -10.11 4.30 25.73
CA LYS A 581 -10.44 3.51 24.54
C LYS A 581 -9.19 2.89 23.94
N MET A 582 -9.26 1.59 23.68
CA MET A 582 -8.21 0.84 22.98
C MET A 582 -8.81 0.11 21.79
N GLN A 583 -8.09 0.07 20.68
CA GLN A 583 -8.47 -0.76 19.52
C GLN A 583 -7.24 -1.34 18.85
N THR A 584 -7.38 -2.53 18.28
CA THR A 584 -6.35 -3.21 17.51
C THR A 584 -6.95 -3.78 16.23
N ASP A 585 -6.25 -3.60 15.12
CA ASP A 585 -6.59 -4.16 13.80
C ASP A 585 -5.39 -4.98 13.33
N PHE A 586 -5.49 -6.29 13.41
CA PHE A 586 -4.46 -7.23 12.99
C PHE A 586 -4.86 -7.92 11.70
N ARG A 587 -3.98 -7.91 10.70
CA ARG A 587 -4.26 -8.49 9.39
C ARG A 587 -3.10 -9.36 8.93
N VAL A 588 -3.46 -10.50 8.32
CA VAL A 588 -2.51 -11.45 7.73
C VAL A 588 -2.90 -11.69 6.28
N TYR A 589 -1.93 -11.53 5.40
CA TYR A 589 -2.10 -11.78 3.97
C TYR A 589 -1.14 -12.89 3.55
N LYS A 590 -1.68 -13.99 3.06
CA LYS A 590 -0.89 -15.12 2.54
C LYS A 590 -1.12 -15.24 1.03
N THR A 591 -0.04 -15.15 0.26
CA THR A 591 -0.07 -15.30 -1.19
C THR A 591 0.23 -16.76 -1.55
N PHE A 592 -0.52 -17.33 -2.48
CA PHE A 592 -0.34 -18.66 -3.01
C PHE A 592 -0.15 -18.60 -4.53
N GLY A 593 0.91 -19.21 -5.04
CA GLY A 593 1.24 -19.13 -6.46
C GLY A 593 1.47 -17.68 -6.89
N LYS A 594 1.07 -17.34 -8.13
CA LYS A 594 1.34 -16.01 -8.69
C LYS A 594 0.42 -14.92 -8.16
N GLU A 595 -0.87 -15.21 -7.87
CA GLU A 595 -1.86 -14.15 -7.65
C GLU A 595 -3.00 -14.48 -6.68
N ASN A 596 -3.10 -15.74 -6.20
CA ASN A 596 -4.10 -16.08 -5.19
C ASN A 596 -3.68 -15.51 -3.84
N MET A 597 -4.63 -14.97 -3.10
CA MET A 597 -4.38 -14.36 -1.80
C MET A 597 -5.45 -14.77 -0.80
N TRP A 598 -5.02 -15.16 0.38
CA TRP A 598 -5.88 -15.32 1.54
C TRP A 598 -5.63 -14.17 2.50
N ALA A 599 -6.63 -13.32 2.70
CA ALA A 599 -6.59 -12.17 3.58
C ALA A 599 -7.45 -12.44 4.81
N ASN A 600 -6.87 -12.22 6.00
CA ASN A 600 -7.55 -12.40 7.29
C ASN A 600 -7.39 -11.13 8.11
N ARG A 601 -8.42 -10.76 8.87
CA ARG A 601 -8.42 -9.62 9.77
C ARG A 601 -9.08 -10.01 11.09
N LEU A 602 -8.48 -9.55 12.18
CA LEU A 602 -9.04 -9.57 13.51
C LEU A 602 -9.05 -8.14 14.06
N PHE A 603 -10.23 -7.61 14.33
CA PHE A 603 -10.40 -6.31 14.95
C PHE A 603 -10.98 -6.48 16.36
N LEU A 604 -10.30 -5.89 17.35
CA LEU A 604 -10.75 -5.85 18.73
C LEU A 604 -10.72 -4.40 19.21
N GLY A 605 -11.82 -3.95 19.80
CA GLY A 605 -11.92 -2.61 20.35
C GLY A 605 -12.73 -2.60 21.62
N ALA A 606 -12.31 -1.81 22.59
CA ALA A 606 -13.03 -1.57 23.84
C ALA A 606 -12.87 -0.12 24.28
N GLY A 607 -13.93 0.49 24.75
CA GLY A 607 -13.96 1.83 25.31
C GLY A 607 -14.73 1.83 26.63
N TYR A 608 -14.13 2.33 27.70
CA TYR A 608 -14.73 2.39 29.02
C TYR A 608 -14.83 3.83 29.52
N ALA A 609 -16.05 4.30 29.67
CA ALA A 609 -16.35 5.60 30.26
C ALA A 609 -16.50 5.48 31.79
N TYR A 610 -15.95 6.42 32.53
CA TYR A 610 -15.98 6.44 34.01
C TYR A 610 -15.81 7.86 34.56
N GLY A 611 -15.90 8.00 35.88
CA GLY A 611 -15.68 9.28 36.56
C GLY A 611 -16.67 10.35 36.09
N ASN A 612 -16.25 11.24 35.18
CA ASN A 612 -17.07 12.33 34.67
C ASN A 612 -18.07 11.91 33.58
N SER A 613 -18.05 10.67 33.12
CA SER A 613 -18.89 10.22 31.99
C SER A 613 -19.54 8.87 32.27
N TYR A 614 -20.85 8.82 32.18
CA TYR A 614 -21.62 7.57 32.28
C TYR A 614 -21.54 6.75 31.00
N LYS A 615 -21.58 7.40 29.83
CA LYS A 615 -21.51 6.77 28.50
C LYS A 615 -20.32 7.30 27.71
N MET A 616 -19.83 6.48 26.79
CA MET A 616 -18.87 6.92 25.77
C MET A 616 -19.51 7.96 24.84
N PRO A 617 -18.81 9.03 24.44
CA PRO A 617 -19.29 9.88 23.35
C PRO A 617 -19.57 9.05 22.10
N ASN A 618 -20.71 9.25 21.46
CA ASN A 618 -21.15 8.51 20.28
C ASN A 618 -20.12 8.56 19.12
N ILE A 619 -19.44 9.69 18.94
CA ILE A 619 -18.36 9.85 17.95
C ILE A 619 -17.12 8.99 18.23
N LYS A 620 -17.02 8.41 19.42
CA LYS A 620 -15.93 7.52 19.86
C LYS A 620 -16.36 6.07 20.01
N GLN A 621 -17.67 5.77 20.01
CA GLN A 621 -18.19 4.42 20.04
C GLN A 621 -17.94 3.66 18.73
N PHE A 622 -18.07 2.33 18.79
CA PHE A 622 -17.92 1.45 17.63
C PHE A 622 -19.27 1.16 16.98
N PHE A 623 -19.25 0.79 15.71
CA PHE A 623 -20.38 0.26 14.98
C PHE A 623 -20.01 -1.02 14.22
N ALA A 624 -20.98 -1.82 13.86
CA ALA A 624 -20.80 -3.04 13.06
C ALA A 624 -21.65 -2.99 11.77
N GLY A 625 -21.25 -3.82 10.80
CA GLY A 625 -21.85 -3.90 9.48
C GLY A 625 -21.20 -3.00 8.44
N GLY A 626 -21.44 -3.33 7.17
CA GLY A 626 -21.00 -2.56 6.03
C GLY A 626 -19.79 -3.11 5.28
N ALA A 627 -19.43 -2.50 4.15
CA ALA A 627 -18.46 -3.00 3.18
C ALA A 627 -17.04 -3.25 3.72
N SER A 628 -16.65 -2.64 4.81
CA SER A 628 -15.34 -2.84 5.45
C SER A 628 -15.44 -3.45 6.85
N SER A 629 -16.61 -4.05 7.16
CA SER A 629 -16.93 -4.73 8.42
C SER A 629 -17.64 -6.05 8.10
N LEU A 630 -18.84 -6.31 8.65
CA LEU A 630 -19.65 -7.49 8.33
C LEU A 630 -20.52 -7.21 7.09
N ARG A 631 -20.09 -7.68 5.93
CA ARG A 631 -20.63 -7.29 4.60
C ARG A 631 -22.03 -7.79 4.31
N GLY A 632 -22.53 -8.78 5.03
CA GLY A 632 -23.91 -9.23 4.94
C GLY A 632 -24.89 -8.44 5.81
N PHE A 633 -24.42 -7.45 6.57
CA PHE A 633 -25.23 -6.56 7.38
C PHE A 633 -25.04 -5.11 6.96
N ARG A 634 -26.12 -4.33 7.00
CA ARG A 634 -26.02 -2.89 6.74
C ARG A 634 -25.24 -2.19 7.85
N SER A 635 -24.53 -1.12 7.49
CA SER A 635 -23.77 -0.34 8.45
C SER A 635 -24.65 0.25 9.54
N ARG A 636 -24.23 0.10 10.81
CA ARG A 636 -24.92 0.61 12.00
C ARG A 636 -26.31 0.00 12.26
N PHE A 637 -26.59 -1.19 11.70
CA PHE A 637 -27.85 -1.92 11.91
C PHE A 637 -27.65 -3.24 12.67
N LEU A 638 -26.44 -3.54 13.13
CA LEU A 638 -26.11 -4.76 13.84
C LEU A 638 -25.69 -4.44 15.28
N GLY A 639 -26.28 -5.14 16.23
CA GLY A 639 -26.00 -5.00 17.66
C GLY A 639 -26.74 -3.81 18.28
N PRO A 640 -26.34 -3.38 19.51
CA PRO A 640 -25.41 -4.10 20.39
C PRO A 640 -25.98 -5.46 20.86
N GLY A 641 -25.09 -6.44 21.02
CA GLY A 641 -25.45 -7.78 21.48
C GLY A 641 -26.54 -8.45 20.65
N SER A 642 -27.60 -8.92 21.30
CA SER A 642 -28.78 -9.47 20.65
C SER A 642 -29.89 -8.45 20.39
N PHE A 643 -29.67 -7.17 20.70
CA PHE A 643 -30.65 -6.11 20.43
C PHE A 643 -30.89 -5.94 18.93
N HIS A 644 -32.16 -5.77 18.57
CA HIS A 644 -32.57 -5.52 17.19
C HIS A 644 -33.81 -4.60 17.16
N THR A 645 -33.78 -3.63 16.26
CA THR A 645 -34.93 -2.74 16.06
C THR A 645 -35.99 -3.41 15.19
N SER A 646 -37.26 -3.48 15.66
CA SER A 646 -38.35 -3.98 14.84
C SER A 646 -38.67 -3.00 13.69
N LYS A 647 -39.25 -3.52 12.60
CA LYS A 647 -39.62 -2.73 11.40
C LYS A 647 -40.63 -1.58 11.65
N SER A 648 -41.24 -1.55 12.81
CA SER A 648 -42.31 -0.56 13.14
C SER A 648 -41.77 0.75 13.73
N THR A 649 -40.50 0.82 14.08
CA THR A 649 -39.89 2.05 14.62
C THR A 649 -39.50 2.97 13.47
N THR A 650 -40.27 4.04 13.27
CA THR A 650 -40.08 5.06 12.24
C THR A 650 -38.80 5.89 12.40
N ASN A 651 -38.04 5.66 13.48
CA ASN A 651 -36.87 6.45 13.82
C ASN A 651 -35.57 5.67 13.51
N PHE A 652 -34.66 6.30 12.75
CA PHE A 652 -33.32 5.79 12.43
C PHE A 652 -32.46 5.70 13.67
N LEU A 653 -32.30 4.49 14.23
CA LEU A 653 -31.38 4.20 15.28
C LEU A 653 -30.01 3.85 14.65
N GLU A 654 -29.01 4.69 14.89
CA GLU A 654 -27.62 4.30 14.67
C GLU A 654 -27.18 3.45 15.86
N LEU A 655 -27.01 2.15 15.63
CA LEU A 655 -26.60 1.22 16.68
C LEU A 655 -25.08 1.31 16.90
N LEU A 656 -24.72 1.70 18.11
CA LEU A 656 -23.35 1.92 18.55
C LEU A 656 -23.04 1.06 19.78
N GLY A 657 -21.77 0.77 20.02
CA GLY A 657 -21.34 -0.02 21.16
C GLY A 657 -19.98 0.42 21.71
N ASP A 658 -19.72 0.04 22.94
CA ASP A 658 -18.47 0.32 23.65
C ASP A 658 -17.39 -0.74 23.37
N ILE A 659 -17.81 -1.97 23.06
CA ILE A 659 -16.94 -3.08 22.65
C ILE A 659 -17.24 -3.46 21.21
N LYS A 660 -16.23 -3.80 20.43
CA LYS A 660 -16.35 -4.38 19.09
C LYS A 660 -15.36 -5.55 18.95
N MET A 661 -15.87 -6.68 18.49
CA MET A 661 -15.07 -7.82 18.07
C MET A 661 -15.47 -8.22 16.66
N GLU A 662 -14.49 -8.35 15.75
CA GLU A 662 -14.75 -8.68 14.36
C GLU A 662 -13.62 -9.51 13.79
N ALA A 663 -13.97 -10.61 13.11
CA ALA A 663 -13.08 -11.46 12.36
C ALA A 663 -13.57 -11.56 10.92
N ASN A 664 -12.67 -11.29 9.96
CA ASN A 664 -12.97 -11.33 8.53
C ASN A 664 -11.97 -12.26 7.85
N THR A 665 -12.43 -13.08 6.94
CA THR A 665 -11.60 -13.89 6.07
C THR A 665 -12.06 -13.77 4.64
N GLU A 666 -11.12 -13.61 3.72
CA GLU A 666 -11.41 -13.44 2.29
C GLU A 666 -10.36 -14.16 1.45
N PHE A 667 -10.80 -15.07 0.61
CA PHE A 667 -9.97 -15.70 -0.41
C PHE A 667 -10.18 -14.98 -1.74
N ARG A 668 -9.08 -14.46 -2.32
CA ARG A 668 -9.06 -13.72 -3.58
C ARG A 668 -8.34 -14.54 -4.64
N THR A 669 -8.96 -14.68 -5.81
CA THR A 669 -8.39 -15.42 -6.95
C THR A 669 -8.58 -14.62 -8.24
N PRO A 670 -7.61 -14.59 -9.17
CA PRO A 670 -7.80 -13.98 -10.46
C PRO A 670 -8.86 -14.79 -11.24
N LEU A 671 -9.91 -14.11 -11.70
CA LEU A 671 -10.90 -14.68 -12.61
C LEU A 671 -10.47 -14.42 -14.06
N TYR A 672 -9.89 -13.24 -14.28
CA TYR A 672 -9.56 -12.80 -15.61
C TYR A 672 -8.39 -11.81 -15.58
N SER A 673 -7.22 -12.23 -16.09
CA SER A 673 -6.01 -11.40 -16.04
C SER A 673 -5.73 -10.85 -14.62
N THR A 674 -4.84 -9.90 -14.50
CA THR A 674 -4.47 -9.28 -13.21
C THR A 674 -5.50 -8.27 -12.69
N TRP A 675 -6.38 -7.77 -13.56
CA TRP A 675 -7.31 -6.68 -13.22
C TRP A 675 -8.68 -7.12 -12.70
N LEU A 676 -9.13 -8.37 -12.96
CA LEU A 676 -10.39 -8.89 -12.44
C LEU A 676 -10.16 -10.09 -11.55
N LYS A 677 -10.48 -9.92 -10.27
CA LYS A 677 -10.37 -10.96 -9.25
C LYS A 677 -11.74 -11.26 -8.66
N GLY A 678 -12.00 -12.55 -8.42
CA GLY A 678 -13.12 -13.01 -7.60
C GLY A 678 -12.71 -13.08 -6.15
N ALA A 679 -13.68 -12.93 -5.26
CA ALA A 679 -13.48 -13.10 -3.83
C ALA A 679 -14.63 -13.90 -3.23
N VAL A 680 -14.30 -14.77 -2.28
CA VAL A 680 -15.25 -15.44 -1.39
C VAL A 680 -14.89 -15.01 0.03
N PHE A 681 -15.89 -14.64 0.81
CA PHE A 681 -15.63 -14.13 2.15
C PHE A 681 -16.62 -14.63 3.20
N VAL A 682 -16.14 -14.64 4.44
CA VAL A 682 -16.93 -14.84 5.64
C VAL A 682 -16.50 -13.79 6.67
N ASP A 683 -17.49 -13.11 7.26
CA ASP A 683 -17.28 -12.10 8.28
C ASP A 683 -18.08 -12.50 9.53
N ALA A 684 -17.47 -12.41 10.71
CA ALA A 684 -18.09 -12.72 12.00
C ALA A 684 -17.78 -11.61 13.01
N GLY A 685 -18.73 -11.23 13.83
CA GLY A 685 -18.50 -10.20 14.85
C GLY A 685 -19.78 -9.56 15.38
N ASN A 686 -19.61 -8.63 16.29
CA ASN A 686 -20.67 -7.77 16.81
C ASN A 686 -20.10 -6.59 17.59
N ILE A 687 -20.98 -5.75 18.11
CA ILE A 687 -20.70 -4.72 19.11
C ILE A 687 -21.52 -4.98 20.36
N TRP A 688 -21.08 -4.45 21.50
CA TRP A 688 -21.79 -4.55 22.78
C TRP A 688 -21.63 -3.28 23.59
N LEU A 689 -22.57 -3.05 24.51
CA LEU A 689 -22.46 -2.04 25.56
C LEU A 689 -21.75 -2.63 26.77
N LEU A 690 -21.02 -1.79 27.52
CA LEU A 690 -20.43 -2.19 28.79
C LEU A 690 -21.41 -2.03 29.97
N ARG A 691 -22.35 -1.11 29.84
CA ARG A 691 -23.40 -0.85 30.85
C ARG A 691 -24.76 -1.16 30.30
N ASP A 692 -25.65 -1.57 31.18
CA ASP A 692 -27.05 -1.85 30.83
C ASP A 692 -27.75 -0.56 30.38
N ASP A 693 -28.49 -0.68 29.28
CA ASP A 693 -29.34 0.36 28.75
C ASP A 693 -30.72 -0.22 28.54
N PRO A 694 -31.72 0.21 29.37
CA PRO A 694 -33.08 -0.29 29.27
C PRO A 694 -33.72 -0.10 27.88
N THR A 695 -33.20 0.85 27.09
CA THR A 695 -33.67 1.09 25.71
C THR A 695 -33.14 0.09 24.71
N MET A 696 -32.08 -0.68 25.10
CA MET A 696 -31.42 -1.66 24.25
C MET A 696 -31.24 -3.01 24.99
N PRO A 697 -32.32 -3.72 25.36
CA PRO A 697 -32.27 -4.96 26.11
C PRO A 697 -31.47 -6.03 25.35
N GLY A 698 -30.61 -6.75 26.05
CA GLY A 698 -29.69 -7.74 25.47
C GLY A 698 -28.46 -7.14 24.78
N GLY A 699 -28.23 -5.81 24.92
CA GLY A 699 -27.10 -5.13 24.33
C GLY A 699 -25.79 -5.24 25.12
N VAL A 700 -25.82 -5.69 26.38
CA VAL A 700 -24.68 -5.70 27.28
C VAL A 700 -23.73 -6.87 26.98
N PHE A 701 -22.43 -6.60 27.11
CA PHE A 701 -21.38 -7.63 27.00
C PHE A 701 -21.42 -8.57 28.21
N THR A 702 -21.63 -9.85 27.96
CA THR A 702 -21.70 -10.91 28.98
C THR A 702 -20.73 -12.03 28.70
N LYS A 703 -20.55 -12.93 29.65
CA LYS A 703 -19.73 -14.16 29.46
C LYS A 703 -20.25 -15.02 28.29
N ASN A 704 -21.50 -14.86 27.91
CA ASN A 704 -22.13 -15.56 26.80
C ASN A 704 -22.05 -14.80 25.45
N PHE A 705 -21.17 -13.82 25.31
CA PHE A 705 -21.03 -12.96 24.13
C PHE A 705 -20.94 -13.74 22.80
N VAL A 706 -20.41 -14.96 22.81
CA VAL A 706 -20.33 -15.85 21.63
C VAL A 706 -21.71 -16.13 21.04
N ARG A 707 -22.76 -16.15 21.88
CA ARG A 707 -24.16 -16.34 21.44
C ARG A 707 -24.70 -15.14 20.65
N ASP A 708 -24.03 -14.01 20.75
CA ASP A 708 -24.46 -12.77 20.09
C ASP A 708 -23.61 -12.42 18.85
N ILE A 709 -22.62 -13.26 18.51
CA ILE A 709 -21.84 -13.08 17.30
C ILE A 709 -22.73 -13.25 16.07
N ALA A 710 -22.77 -12.25 15.21
CA ALA A 710 -23.37 -12.32 13.88
C ALA A 710 -22.36 -12.92 12.90
N VAL A 711 -22.85 -13.70 11.93
CA VAL A 711 -22.01 -14.24 10.85
C VAL A 711 -22.64 -13.91 9.51
N SER A 712 -21.83 -13.50 8.57
CA SER A 712 -22.23 -13.26 7.19
C SER A 712 -21.24 -13.91 6.21
N GLY A 713 -21.71 -14.20 5.01
CA GLY A 713 -20.86 -14.71 3.94
C GLY A 713 -21.28 -14.14 2.59
N GLY A 714 -20.44 -14.27 1.60
CA GLY A 714 -20.75 -13.75 0.30
C GLY A 714 -19.67 -13.89 -0.75
N LEU A 715 -19.99 -13.33 -1.91
CA LEU A 715 -19.13 -13.32 -3.09
C LEU A 715 -18.81 -11.88 -3.47
N GLY A 716 -17.65 -11.66 -4.06
CA GLY A 716 -17.25 -10.34 -4.50
C GLY A 716 -16.44 -10.32 -5.79
N LEU A 717 -16.51 -9.21 -6.50
CA LEU A 717 -15.68 -8.90 -7.65
C LEU A 717 -14.76 -7.73 -7.33
N ARG A 718 -13.54 -7.80 -7.82
CA ARG A 718 -12.47 -6.81 -7.62
C ARG A 718 -11.95 -6.39 -9.00
N PHE A 719 -12.16 -5.15 -9.36
CA PHE A 719 -11.66 -4.55 -10.59
C PHE A 719 -10.43 -3.71 -10.24
N ASP A 720 -9.25 -4.26 -10.46
CA ASP A 720 -7.97 -3.66 -10.11
C ASP A 720 -7.38 -2.94 -11.33
N PHE A 721 -7.51 -1.62 -11.37
CA PHE A 721 -7.02 -0.77 -12.46
C PHE A 721 -5.63 -0.17 -12.16
N SER A 722 -4.88 -0.74 -11.22
CA SER A 722 -3.57 -0.27 -10.71
C SER A 722 -3.62 1.03 -9.89
N ILE A 723 -4.40 2.02 -10.31
CA ILE A 723 -4.61 3.29 -9.59
C ILE A 723 -5.87 3.27 -8.71
N LEU A 724 -6.77 2.34 -8.98
CA LEU A 724 -8.09 2.24 -8.34
C LEU A 724 -8.53 0.78 -8.34
N VAL A 725 -8.98 0.30 -7.20
CA VAL A 725 -9.68 -0.98 -7.07
C VAL A 725 -11.15 -0.70 -6.84
N LEU A 726 -11.99 -1.04 -7.82
CA LEU A 726 -13.45 -1.02 -7.64
C LEU A 726 -13.91 -2.38 -7.13
N ARG A 727 -14.71 -2.38 -6.09
CA ARG A 727 -15.18 -3.57 -5.41
C ARG A 727 -16.71 -3.66 -5.41
N LEU A 728 -17.21 -4.82 -5.80
CA LEU A 728 -18.64 -5.19 -5.72
C LEU A 728 -18.76 -6.41 -4.83
N ASP A 729 -19.46 -6.30 -3.70
CA ASP A 729 -19.72 -7.41 -2.79
C ASP A 729 -21.21 -7.69 -2.68
N PHE A 730 -21.58 -8.96 -2.75
CA PHE A 730 -22.91 -9.48 -2.45
C PHE A 730 -22.79 -10.31 -1.18
N GLY A 731 -23.25 -9.74 -0.08
CA GLY A 731 -23.23 -10.38 1.24
C GLY A 731 -24.63 -10.76 1.71
N MET A 732 -24.70 -11.81 2.50
CA MET A 732 -25.95 -12.23 3.17
C MET A 732 -25.65 -12.68 4.60
N PRO A 733 -26.57 -12.46 5.55
CA PRO A 733 -26.46 -13.00 6.90
C PRO A 733 -26.59 -14.54 6.88
N LEU A 734 -25.69 -15.19 7.59
CA LEU A 734 -25.73 -16.63 7.84
C LEU A 734 -26.20 -16.92 9.28
N ARG A 735 -25.91 -16.01 10.22
CA ARG A 735 -26.34 -16.06 11.61
C ARG A 735 -26.79 -14.67 12.09
N LYS A 736 -28.03 -14.62 12.62
CA LYS A 736 -28.66 -13.41 13.17
C LYS A 736 -28.76 -13.54 14.70
N PRO A 737 -28.05 -12.73 15.50
CA PRO A 737 -27.97 -12.89 16.95
C PRO A 737 -29.30 -12.64 17.69
N TRP A 738 -30.22 -11.89 17.12
CA TRP A 738 -31.51 -11.51 17.69
C TRP A 738 -32.63 -12.55 17.52
N MET A 739 -32.36 -13.62 16.77
CA MET A 739 -33.33 -14.72 16.62
C MET A 739 -33.31 -15.61 17.87
N ASP A 740 -34.40 -16.36 18.08
CA ASP A 740 -34.55 -17.25 19.22
C ASP A 740 -33.43 -18.30 19.32
N PRO A 741 -33.12 -18.79 20.54
CA PRO A 741 -32.18 -19.87 20.74
C PRO A 741 -32.56 -21.08 19.86
N GLY A 742 -31.62 -21.55 19.02
CA GLY A 742 -31.86 -22.63 18.05
C GLY A 742 -32.20 -22.15 16.64
N GLU A 743 -32.68 -20.93 16.46
CA GLU A 743 -33.06 -20.35 15.17
C GLU A 743 -32.06 -19.30 14.63
N LYS A 744 -31.01 -19.02 15.38
CA LYS A 744 -30.00 -17.98 15.03
C LYS A 744 -29.30 -18.24 13.71
N TRP A 745 -29.09 -19.51 13.32
CA TRP A 745 -28.56 -19.87 12.02
C TRP A 745 -29.68 -19.87 10.97
N VAL A 746 -29.52 -18.97 9.98
CA VAL A 746 -30.55 -18.74 8.94
C VAL A 746 -30.15 -19.27 7.56
N ILE A 747 -29.07 -20.05 7.50
CA ILE A 747 -28.56 -20.64 6.26
C ILE A 747 -29.56 -21.63 5.62
N ASN A 748 -30.32 -22.33 6.42
CA ASN A 748 -31.39 -23.25 5.98
C ASN A 748 -32.69 -22.53 5.56
N ARG A 749 -32.79 -21.23 5.76
CA ARG A 749 -33.96 -20.38 5.40
C ARG A 749 -33.66 -19.48 4.19
N ILE A 750 -32.61 -19.81 3.40
CA ILE A 750 -32.28 -19.08 2.18
C ILE A 750 -33.35 -19.33 1.14
N ASP A 751 -34.01 -18.25 0.69
CA ASP A 751 -35.03 -18.27 -0.35
C ASP A 751 -34.75 -17.17 -1.39
N PHE A 752 -33.88 -17.48 -2.34
CA PHE A 752 -33.58 -16.58 -3.45
C PHE A 752 -34.79 -16.31 -4.38
N GLY A 753 -35.84 -17.15 -4.35
CA GLY A 753 -37.07 -16.97 -5.10
C GLY A 753 -37.93 -15.83 -4.56
N SER A 754 -37.99 -15.66 -3.23
CA SER A 754 -38.78 -14.63 -2.56
C SER A 754 -38.20 -13.24 -2.73
N LYS A 755 -39.00 -12.30 -3.22
CA LYS A 755 -38.60 -10.88 -3.35
C LYS A 755 -38.40 -10.22 -1.98
N SER A 756 -39.25 -10.50 -1.00
CA SER A 756 -39.12 -9.99 0.36
C SER A 756 -37.87 -10.46 1.02
N TRP A 757 -37.55 -11.76 0.90
CA TRP A 757 -36.32 -12.32 1.44
C TRP A 757 -35.07 -11.68 0.84
N ARG A 758 -35.02 -11.51 -0.49
CA ARG A 758 -33.87 -10.84 -1.15
C ARG A 758 -33.67 -9.40 -0.71
N GLN A 759 -34.76 -8.65 -0.57
CA GLN A 759 -34.70 -7.24 -0.12
C GLN A 759 -34.22 -7.10 1.32
N GLU A 760 -34.50 -8.07 2.17
CA GLU A 760 -34.09 -8.07 3.57
C GLU A 760 -32.66 -8.57 3.75
N ASN A 761 -32.29 -9.66 3.07
CA ASN A 761 -31.10 -10.45 3.40
C ASN A 761 -29.94 -10.27 2.41
N ILE A 762 -30.17 -9.76 1.20
CA ILE A 762 -29.06 -9.49 0.28
C ILE A 762 -28.58 -8.05 0.45
N VAL A 763 -27.33 -7.91 0.87
CA VAL A 763 -26.66 -6.62 1.00
C VAL A 763 -25.66 -6.47 -0.15
N PHE A 764 -25.93 -5.50 -1.01
CA PHE A 764 -25.02 -5.11 -2.08
C PHE A 764 -24.13 -3.97 -1.60
N ASN A 765 -22.81 -4.17 -1.67
CA ASN A 765 -21.82 -3.17 -1.32
C ASN A 765 -20.99 -2.79 -2.54
N LEU A 766 -21.03 -1.53 -2.90
CA LEU A 766 -20.12 -0.90 -3.85
C LEU A 766 -19.07 -0.11 -3.07
N ALA A 767 -17.80 -0.37 -3.28
CA ALA A 767 -16.74 0.33 -2.56
C ALA A 767 -15.46 0.49 -3.40
N ILE A 768 -14.60 1.40 -2.96
CA ILE A 768 -13.27 1.65 -3.53
C ILE A 768 -12.22 1.11 -2.57
N GLY A 769 -11.25 0.37 -3.10
CA GLY A 769 -10.21 -0.29 -2.32
C GLY A 769 -10.60 -1.69 -1.82
N TYR A 770 -9.62 -2.37 -1.23
CA TYR A 770 -9.87 -3.66 -0.56
C TYR A 770 -10.56 -3.43 0.79
N PRO A 771 -11.32 -4.42 1.33
CA PRO A 771 -12.04 -4.23 2.60
C PRO A 771 -11.08 -4.13 3.80
N PHE A 772 -9.95 -4.76 3.69
CA PHE A 772 -8.85 -4.74 4.65
C PHE A 772 -7.56 -5.20 3.96
#